data_0df197c9aba593f7826e2eb2a302ae02
#
_entry.id   0df197c9aba593f7826e2eb2a302ae02
#
_cell.length_a   1.000
_cell.length_b   1.000
_cell.length_c   1.000
_cell.angle_alpha   90.00
_cell.angle_beta   90.00
_cell.angle_gamma   90.00
#
_symmetry.space_group_name_H-M   'P 1'
#
loop_
_entity.id
_entity.type
_entity.pdbx_description
1 polymer ?
#
loop_
_entity_poly.entity_id
_entity_poly.type
_entity_poly.pdbx_seq_one_letter_code
_entity_poly.pdbx_strand_id
1 'polypeptide(L)'
;MKAARQSGKVYLVEGAPDVMRLQSLGIANVIASLGGSWSKEQLGYFSKFSCSLCFIPDSDKPKDGEKFGAGEKFVFANGRLATEMGFQVSVREIPKEGNAKQDADSYITCLERWEGLTEKDFILWYTDKHYDTESTNDDQLKVISDVCDLLVNIQSEVFQASLLTDLKDKYRKASVWKGALADAARRRQEQKRRQAIKKSDELEGYRFYRKGYHYYDLDPQGRERAWTNFIIRPLFLIADDNKPSRIFELENENRIKRTIELQQADVTKLDRFKEKIEGKGDFRFFEKQEKYELLKAYIYGRTEEAQRVPQLGWNNIGERGFYAFTNGIVYEGKWKPVDDYGIIRLDNENFYLPALSKIHKRNKNVYVNERRFIHAPKREVSAQEYFALLHELYGNNGIAAICFYLATLFRDIITDTTRSFPILNIYGKKGTGKTEFALSLINLFQRNPEVSILDSTTYYAMGDKCAEVSNMLVHFDEYKNSLSKKHIDFLKGIYDNAGRSKRSADGERRESTNVDCGVVLTGQEMPTADIALFSRVIFLESQRSERTKEETDKYQTFMKLRNMCPTNITVSLMRYRDNFNAGWFNAWKRALGEIKSEVDYSTIGERFINNWAMMLATYYCLHPIAEELPFSEKEVHDICIEGLKYQHSLCNSTDEIAVFWSMFSKARQLGDIREGQDYKVCLMKTLKVTAKGKQRKVVEFETDRQVLFIREKICIAKANIQARREGKILIPDESLLSYLVSTPDYYGKTNSPLKFYILDENGKPTRRSNETGASSLVFDQERALAFDYQSICGNYDINLVTVSEPEKENNE
;
A
#
# COMPACT_ATOMS: atom_id res chain seq x y z
N MET A 1 53.38 7.80 -41.16
CA MET A 1 52.08 8.30 -40.63
C MET A 1 51.73 9.73 -41.06
N LYS A 2 52.62 10.71 -40.98
CA LYS A 2 52.36 12.07 -41.52
C LYS A 2 52.08 12.08 -43.01
N ALA A 3 52.89 11.36 -43.80
CA ALA A 3 52.68 11.20 -45.24
C ALA A 3 51.37 10.49 -45.59
N ALA A 4 50.98 9.47 -44.83
CA ALA A 4 49.72 8.79 -45.01
C ALA A 4 48.48 9.69 -44.77
N ARG A 5 48.55 10.62 -43.77
CA ARG A 5 47.48 11.61 -43.56
C ARG A 5 47.41 12.64 -44.69
N GLN A 6 48.54 13.02 -45.26
CA GLN A 6 48.58 14.03 -46.34
C GLN A 6 48.09 13.43 -47.68
N SER A 7 48.44 12.18 -47.97
CA SER A 7 48.07 11.50 -49.20
C SER A 7 46.71 10.84 -49.20
N GLY A 8 46.12 10.58 -48.04
CA GLY A 8 44.91 9.80 -47.89
C GLY A 8 45.04 8.33 -48.26
N LYS A 9 46.27 7.82 -48.43
CA LYS A 9 46.56 6.46 -48.88
C LYS A 9 47.78 5.88 -48.17
N VAL A 10 47.77 4.57 -47.90
CA VAL A 10 48.93 3.83 -47.38
C VAL A 10 49.24 2.64 -48.34
N TYR A 11 50.50 2.53 -48.71
CA TYR A 11 50.97 1.37 -49.44
C TYR A 11 51.50 0.30 -48.50
N LEU A 12 51.07 -0.93 -48.74
CA LEU A 12 51.36 -2.07 -47.86
C LEU A 12 52.20 -3.10 -48.68
N VAL A 13 53.40 -3.38 -48.21
CA VAL A 13 54.35 -4.32 -48.80
C VAL A 13 54.71 -5.42 -47.81
N GLU A 14 55.41 -6.50 -48.26
CA GLU A 14 55.75 -7.63 -47.40
C GLU A 14 57.00 -7.38 -46.58
N GLY A 15 58.06 -6.78 -47.18
CA GLY A 15 59.39 -6.70 -46.59
C GLY A 15 59.86 -5.28 -46.28
N ALA A 16 60.85 -5.16 -45.35
CA ALA A 16 61.52 -3.93 -45.06
C ALA A 16 62.36 -3.38 -46.25
N PRO A 17 63.05 -4.17 -47.07
CA PRO A 17 63.73 -3.67 -48.25
C PRO A 17 62.81 -2.92 -49.18
N ASP A 18 61.56 -3.40 -49.39
CA ASP A 18 60.57 -2.76 -50.25
C ASP A 18 60.19 -1.38 -49.74
N VAL A 19 60.06 -1.19 -48.40
CA VAL A 19 59.84 0.11 -47.78
C VAL A 19 61.01 1.03 -48.03
N MET A 20 62.24 0.56 -47.84
CA MET A 20 63.48 1.37 -48.06
C MET A 20 63.59 1.81 -49.53
N ARG A 21 63.28 0.94 -50.45
CA ARG A 21 63.28 1.25 -51.88
C ARG A 21 62.27 2.32 -52.25
N LEU A 22 61.00 2.11 -51.81
CA LEU A 22 59.95 3.06 -52.15
C LEU A 22 60.18 4.42 -51.48
N GLN A 23 60.69 4.44 -50.28
CA GLN A 23 61.02 5.69 -49.56
C GLN A 23 62.15 6.41 -50.23
N SER A 24 63.18 5.70 -50.78
CA SER A 24 64.32 6.32 -51.54
C SER A 24 63.85 7.00 -52.85
N LEU A 25 62.70 6.58 -53.35
CA LEU A 25 62.06 7.16 -54.54
C LEU A 25 61.05 8.27 -54.17
N GLY A 26 60.98 8.66 -52.86
CA GLY A 26 60.09 9.72 -52.36
C GLY A 26 58.69 9.26 -51.99
N ILE A 27 58.38 7.97 -52.01
CA ILE A 27 57.08 7.40 -51.66
C ILE A 27 57.08 7.14 -50.14
N ALA A 28 56.79 8.17 -49.34
CA ALA A 28 56.95 8.14 -47.87
C ALA A 28 55.78 7.45 -47.12
N ASN A 29 54.64 7.14 -47.77
CA ASN A 29 53.42 6.54 -47.17
C ASN A 29 53.36 5.00 -47.41
N VAL A 30 54.51 4.33 -47.27
CA VAL A 30 54.68 2.87 -47.42
C VAL A 30 55.05 2.23 -46.07
N ILE A 31 54.49 1.05 -45.77
CA ILE A 31 54.73 0.27 -44.55
C ILE A 31 54.77 -1.23 -44.94
N ALA A 32 55.67 -1.99 -44.28
CA ALA A 32 55.76 -3.41 -44.42
C ALA A 32 55.03 -4.14 -43.27
N SER A 33 54.53 -5.33 -43.57
CA SER A 33 53.95 -6.26 -42.58
C SER A 33 55.04 -6.93 -41.74
N LEU A 34 56.24 -7.05 -42.24
CA LEU A 34 57.34 -7.82 -41.64
C LEU A 34 57.00 -9.27 -41.30
N GLY A 35 56.01 -9.82 -42.01
CA GLY A 35 55.48 -11.20 -41.89
C GLY A 35 54.33 -11.40 -42.83
N GLY A 36 53.89 -12.64 -43.01
CA GLY A 36 52.87 -13.00 -43.98
C GLY A 36 51.43 -12.53 -43.76
N SER A 37 51.15 -11.76 -42.68
CA SER A 37 49.80 -11.30 -42.36
C SER A 37 49.74 -10.05 -41.50
N TRP A 38 48.73 -9.23 -41.71
CA TRP A 38 48.34 -8.10 -40.89
C TRP A 38 47.32 -8.53 -39.84
N SER A 39 47.45 -8.08 -38.56
CA SER A 39 46.39 -8.30 -37.59
C SER A 39 45.31 -7.23 -37.69
N LYS A 40 44.12 -7.53 -37.08
CA LYS A 40 43.03 -6.54 -36.99
C LYS A 40 43.45 -5.30 -36.22
N GLU A 41 44.27 -5.45 -35.18
CA GLU A 41 44.79 -4.35 -34.35
C GLU A 41 45.72 -3.45 -35.17
N GLN A 42 46.61 -4.04 -35.97
CA GLN A 42 47.53 -3.31 -36.85
C GLN A 42 46.79 -2.52 -37.92
N LEU A 43 45.84 -3.17 -38.62
CA LEU A 43 45.03 -2.47 -39.62
C LEU A 43 44.10 -1.46 -38.98
N GLY A 44 43.54 -1.75 -37.79
CA GLY A 44 42.69 -0.83 -37.05
C GLY A 44 43.36 0.47 -36.64
N TYR A 45 44.70 0.49 -36.60
CA TYR A 45 45.43 1.74 -36.38
C TYR A 45 45.27 2.74 -37.54
N PHE A 46 45.10 2.26 -38.78
CA PHE A 46 44.88 3.10 -39.95
C PHE A 46 43.48 3.72 -39.99
N SER A 47 42.49 3.11 -39.35
CA SER A 47 41.11 3.66 -39.32
C SER A 47 41.02 5.06 -38.72
N LYS A 48 42.02 5.44 -37.89
CA LYS A 48 42.15 6.79 -37.30
C LYS A 48 42.50 7.89 -38.31
N PHE A 49 42.82 7.53 -39.57
CA PHE A 49 43.41 8.45 -40.56
C PHE A 49 42.57 8.64 -41.81
N SER A 50 41.41 8.03 -41.91
CA SER A 50 40.54 8.10 -43.07
C SER A 50 41.31 7.86 -44.40
N CYS A 51 42.18 6.83 -44.47
CA CYS A 51 42.99 6.50 -45.63
C CYS A 51 42.54 5.21 -46.30
N SER A 52 42.79 5.11 -47.62
CA SER A 52 42.71 3.88 -48.39
C SER A 52 44.00 3.06 -48.25
N LEU A 53 43.88 1.75 -48.43
CA LEU A 53 45.01 0.82 -48.36
C LEU A 53 45.32 0.27 -49.74
N CYS A 54 46.57 0.29 -50.18
CA CYS A 54 46.98 -0.27 -51.47
C CYS A 54 48.07 -1.34 -51.22
N PHE A 55 47.75 -2.59 -51.54
CA PHE A 55 48.69 -3.70 -51.44
C PHE A 55 49.58 -3.80 -52.68
N ILE A 56 50.87 -4.07 -52.45
CA ILE A 56 51.83 -4.35 -53.54
C ILE A 56 52.43 -5.73 -53.29
N PRO A 57 51.88 -6.79 -53.93
CA PRO A 57 52.35 -8.15 -53.74
C PRO A 57 53.65 -8.39 -54.46
N ASP A 58 54.49 -9.30 -53.91
CA ASP A 58 55.61 -9.88 -54.67
C ASP A 58 55.08 -10.69 -55.85
N SER A 59 55.86 -10.69 -56.93
CA SER A 59 55.54 -11.45 -58.20
C SER A 59 56.15 -12.85 -58.10
N ASP A 60 55.54 -13.71 -57.26
CA ASP A 60 56.00 -15.11 -57.14
C ASP A 60 55.31 -16.06 -58.12
N LYS A 61 55.99 -17.14 -58.47
CA LYS A 61 55.36 -18.26 -59.14
C LYS A 61 54.63 -19.15 -58.12
N PRO A 62 53.44 -19.69 -58.51
CA PRO A 62 52.81 -20.72 -57.71
C PRO A 62 53.75 -21.91 -57.53
N LYS A 63 53.73 -22.54 -56.35
CA LYS A 63 54.38 -23.82 -56.09
C LYS A 63 53.66 -24.93 -56.84
N ASP A 64 54.36 -26.07 -57.05
CA ASP A 64 53.76 -27.23 -57.71
C ASP A 64 52.44 -27.63 -57.04
N GLY A 65 51.35 -27.70 -57.83
CA GLY A 65 49.99 -28.00 -57.40
C GLY A 65 49.21 -26.82 -56.83
N GLU A 66 49.77 -25.61 -56.71
CA GLU A 66 49.11 -24.42 -56.31
C GLU A 66 48.71 -23.51 -57.49
N LYS A 67 47.51 -22.93 -57.40
CA LYS A 67 46.98 -22.00 -58.43
C LYS A 67 47.59 -20.59 -58.27
N PHE A 68 47.96 -20.14 -57.06
CA PHE A 68 48.39 -18.77 -56.74
C PHE A 68 49.75 -18.72 -56.08
N GLY A 69 50.51 -17.68 -56.34
CA GLY A 69 51.79 -17.36 -55.69
C GLY A 69 51.63 -16.86 -54.26
N ALA A 70 52.73 -16.78 -53.48
CA ALA A 70 52.72 -16.35 -52.13
C ALA A 70 52.25 -14.91 -52.01
N GLY A 71 52.73 -13.96 -52.83
CA GLY A 71 52.27 -12.58 -52.82
C GLY A 71 50.78 -12.40 -53.16
N GLU A 72 50.25 -13.25 -54.13
CA GLU A 72 48.79 -13.21 -54.37
C GLU A 72 47.98 -13.68 -53.13
N LYS A 73 48.42 -14.76 -52.46
CA LYS A 73 47.80 -15.27 -51.24
C LYS A 73 47.87 -14.24 -50.08
N PHE A 74 48.99 -13.53 -50.00
CA PHE A 74 49.12 -12.41 -49.00
C PHE A 74 48.07 -11.34 -49.24
N VAL A 75 47.86 -10.91 -50.49
CA VAL A 75 46.83 -9.92 -50.80
C VAL A 75 45.42 -10.45 -50.59
N PHE A 76 45.15 -11.74 -50.93
CA PHE A 76 43.82 -12.32 -50.69
C PHE A 76 43.43 -12.28 -49.17
N ALA A 77 44.32 -12.67 -48.29
CA ALA A 77 44.07 -12.72 -46.86
C ALA A 77 43.94 -11.31 -46.28
N ASN A 78 44.93 -10.46 -46.58
CA ASN A 78 45.01 -9.13 -45.97
C ASN A 78 44.05 -8.11 -46.61
N GLY A 79 43.82 -8.18 -47.91
CA GLY A 79 42.84 -7.36 -48.60
C GLY A 79 41.41 -7.67 -48.17
N ARG A 80 41.09 -8.97 -48.02
CA ARG A 80 39.80 -9.39 -47.46
C ARG A 80 39.60 -8.82 -46.09
N LEU A 81 40.56 -8.99 -45.17
CA LEU A 81 40.51 -8.46 -43.79
C LEU A 81 40.32 -6.94 -43.77
N ALA A 82 41.08 -6.20 -44.58
CA ALA A 82 40.97 -4.76 -44.68
C ALA A 82 39.59 -4.32 -45.25
N THR A 83 39.04 -5.01 -46.25
CA THR A 83 37.71 -4.73 -46.78
C THR A 83 36.61 -5.03 -45.76
N GLU A 84 36.69 -6.12 -44.99
CA GLU A 84 35.78 -6.45 -43.90
C GLU A 84 35.79 -5.40 -42.79
N MET A 85 36.94 -4.74 -42.57
CA MET A 85 37.08 -3.62 -41.63
C MET A 85 36.57 -2.29 -42.18
N GLY A 86 36.14 -2.26 -43.45
CA GLY A 86 35.54 -1.08 -44.08
C GLY A 86 36.53 -0.17 -44.78
N PHE A 87 37.79 -0.59 -45.00
CA PHE A 87 38.75 0.17 -45.81
C PHE A 87 38.42 0.06 -47.31
N GLN A 88 38.69 1.13 -48.03
CA GLN A 88 38.82 1.08 -49.50
C GLN A 88 40.19 0.47 -49.81
N VAL A 89 40.20 -0.64 -50.55
CA VAL A 89 41.39 -1.44 -50.79
C VAL A 89 41.68 -1.49 -52.28
N SER A 90 42.94 -1.29 -52.70
CA SER A 90 43.43 -1.43 -54.06
C SER A 90 44.70 -2.28 -54.08
N VAL A 91 45.06 -2.71 -55.25
CA VAL A 91 46.24 -3.55 -55.49
C VAL A 91 47.03 -2.94 -56.63
N ARG A 92 48.35 -2.78 -56.53
CA ARG A 92 49.30 -2.50 -57.50
C ARG A 92 50.15 -3.76 -57.78
N GLU A 93 49.89 -4.44 -58.86
CA GLU A 93 50.52 -5.73 -59.18
C GLU A 93 51.85 -5.50 -59.94
N ILE A 94 52.93 -6.13 -59.45
CA ILE A 94 54.23 -6.15 -60.16
C ILE A 94 54.11 -7.13 -61.34
N PRO A 95 54.41 -6.71 -62.55
CA PRO A 95 54.39 -7.59 -63.73
C PRO A 95 55.32 -8.80 -63.55
N LYS A 96 54.88 -9.96 -64.11
CA LYS A 96 55.69 -11.20 -64.15
C LYS A 96 56.66 -11.14 -65.33
N GLU A 97 57.84 -10.57 -65.14
CA GLU A 97 58.89 -10.52 -66.11
C GLU A 97 59.91 -11.64 -65.87
N GLY A 98 59.97 -12.66 -66.81
CA GLY A 98 60.90 -13.77 -66.72
C GLY A 98 60.55 -14.86 -65.71
N ASN A 99 61.54 -15.62 -65.22
CA ASN A 99 61.40 -16.76 -64.29
C ASN A 99 61.78 -16.52 -62.90
N ALA A 100 62.27 -15.30 -62.54
CA ALA A 100 62.73 -14.94 -61.22
C ALA A 100 61.60 -14.32 -60.40
N LYS A 101 61.59 -14.55 -59.05
CA LYS A 101 60.77 -13.78 -58.08
C LYS A 101 61.16 -12.31 -58.18
N GLN A 102 60.17 -11.47 -58.30
CA GLN A 102 60.37 -10.00 -58.24
C GLN A 102 59.52 -9.46 -57.09
N ASP A 103 60.14 -8.60 -56.30
CA ASP A 103 59.57 -7.84 -55.22
C ASP A 103 59.61 -6.32 -55.53
N ALA A 104 59.08 -5.48 -54.70
CA ALA A 104 59.04 -4.03 -54.88
C ALA A 104 60.46 -3.45 -54.92
N ASP A 105 61.38 -4.02 -54.15
CA ASP A 105 62.80 -3.56 -54.09
C ASP A 105 63.49 -3.87 -55.44
N SER A 106 63.33 -5.05 -55.95
CA SER A 106 63.99 -5.48 -57.22
C SER A 106 63.37 -4.91 -58.51
N TYR A 107 62.04 -4.76 -58.55
CA TYR A 107 61.34 -4.27 -59.70
C TYR A 107 61.26 -2.76 -59.84
N ILE A 108 60.94 -2.04 -58.69
CA ILE A 108 60.66 -0.59 -58.66
C ILE A 108 62.00 0.15 -58.49
N THR A 109 62.81 0.16 -59.49
CA THR A 109 64.16 0.82 -59.36
C THR A 109 64.15 2.30 -59.67
N CYS A 110 63.09 2.84 -60.32
CA CYS A 110 62.90 4.25 -60.66
C CYS A 110 61.42 4.67 -60.60
N LEU A 111 61.13 5.99 -60.60
CA LEU A 111 59.79 6.53 -60.53
C LEU A 111 58.94 6.12 -61.79
N GLU A 112 59.54 6.01 -63.01
CA GLU A 112 58.84 5.60 -64.24
C GLU A 112 58.25 4.19 -64.07
N ARG A 113 58.96 3.24 -63.46
CA ARG A 113 58.45 1.91 -63.09
C ARG A 113 57.34 1.92 -62.08
N TRP A 114 57.45 2.79 -61.13
CA TRP A 114 56.37 3.01 -60.09
C TRP A 114 55.11 3.58 -60.73
N GLU A 115 55.26 4.59 -61.63
CA GLU A 115 54.14 5.21 -62.31
C GLU A 115 53.50 4.31 -63.35
N GLY A 116 54.28 3.40 -63.92
CA GLY A 116 53.79 2.40 -64.85
C GLY A 116 52.97 1.25 -64.26
N LEU A 117 52.93 1.12 -62.93
CA LEU A 117 52.09 0.11 -62.23
C LEU A 117 50.63 0.52 -62.23
N THR A 118 49.77 -0.29 -62.82
CA THR A 118 48.33 -0.08 -62.83
C THR A 118 47.76 -0.43 -61.43
N GLU A 119 46.98 0.47 -60.87
CA GLU A 119 46.23 0.24 -59.68
C GLU A 119 44.81 -0.23 -59.99
N LYS A 120 44.39 -1.34 -59.38
CA LYS A 120 43.02 -1.90 -59.48
C LYS A 120 42.35 -1.98 -58.17
N ASP A 121 41.03 -1.76 -58.09
CA ASP A 121 40.26 -2.06 -56.88
C ASP A 121 40.44 -3.53 -56.47
N PHE A 122 40.57 -3.80 -55.18
CA PHE A 122 40.85 -5.16 -54.71
C PHE A 122 39.73 -6.15 -55.05
N ILE A 123 38.49 -5.72 -55.04
CA ILE A 123 37.35 -6.61 -55.34
C ILE A 123 37.35 -7.01 -56.82
N LEU A 124 37.63 -6.07 -57.74
CA LEU A 124 37.77 -6.36 -59.14
C LEU A 124 38.98 -7.25 -59.43
N TRP A 125 40.15 -6.93 -58.81
CA TRP A 125 41.34 -7.72 -58.85
C TRP A 125 41.16 -9.14 -58.33
N TYR A 126 40.50 -9.27 -57.14
CA TYR A 126 40.19 -10.57 -56.54
C TYR A 126 39.28 -11.42 -57.45
N THR A 127 38.26 -10.77 -58.05
CA THR A 127 37.34 -11.44 -58.95
C THR A 127 38.08 -11.91 -60.27
N ASP A 128 38.96 -11.07 -60.85
CA ASP A 128 39.77 -11.42 -61.98
C ASP A 128 40.63 -12.68 -61.74
N LYS A 129 41.16 -12.86 -60.55
CA LYS A 129 41.99 -14.02 -60.20
C LYS A 129 41.21 -15.31 -59.96
N HIS A 130 39.97 -15.19 -59.45
CA HIS A 130 39.20 -16.34 -58.97
C HIS A 130 38.10 -16.76 -59.95
N TYR A 131 37.53 -15.82 -60.72
CA TYR A 131 36.42 -16.12 -61.60
C TYR A 131 36.95 -16.68 -62.94
N ASP A 132 36.63 -17.95 -63.19
CA ASP A 132 36.94 -18.62 -64.42
C ASP A 132 35.64 -18.86 -65.22
N THR A 133 35.58 -18.34 -66.44
CA THR A 133 34.42 -18.45 -67.31
C THR A 133 34.22 -19.89 -67.83
N GLU A 134 35.25 -20.72 -67.77
CA GLU A 134 35.19 -22.13 -68.20
C GLU A 134 34.92 -23.10 -67.07
N SER A 135 34.91 -22.61 -65.81
CA SER A 135 34.59 -23.40 -64.61
C SER A 135 33.11 -23.77 -64.51
N THR A 136 32.77 -24.70 -63.58
CA THR A 136 31.40 -25.13 -63.39
C THR A 136 30.53 -23.96 -62.90
N ASN A 137 29.21 -24.03 -63.16
CA ASN A 137 28.30 -22.99 -62.70
C ASN A 137 28.32 -22.84 -61.17
N ASP A 138 28.51 -23.94 -60.44
CA ASP A 138 28.59 -23.93 -59.00
C ASP A 138 29.87 -23.21 -58.51
N ASP A 139 31.01 -23.40 -59.14
CA ASP A 139 32.23 -22.69 -58.72
C ASP A 139 32.16 -21.22 -59.11
N GLN A 140 31.55 -20.84 -60.23
CA GLN A 140 31.26 -19.43 -60.51
C GLN A 140 30.33 -18.78 -59.47
N LEU A 141 29.28 -19.50 -59.01
CA LEU A 141 28.34 -19.01 -58.00
C LEU A 141 29.02 -18.83 -56.60
N LYS A 142 29.97 -19.73 -56.28
CA LYS A 142 30.77 -19.57 -55.05
C LYS A 142 31.59 -18.28 -55.09
N VAL A 143 32.30 -18.03 -56.23
CA VAL A 143 33.08 -16.79 -56.33
C VAL A 143 32.20 -15.56 -56.32
N ILE A 144 31.04 -15.57 -57.00
CA ILE A 144 30.06 -14.47 -56.91
C ILE A 144 29.59 -14.22 -55.46
N SER A 145 29.26 -15.28 -54.69
CA SER A 145 28.88 -15.16 -53.30
C SER A 145 29.99 -14.56 -52.42
N ASP A 146 31.24 -15.05 -52.58
CA ASP A 146 32.40 -14.54 -51.84
C ASP A 146 32.68 -13.07 -52.12
N VAL A 147 32.56 -12.67 -53.41
CA VAL A 147 32.75 -11.27 -53.82
C VAL A 147 31.62 -10.38 -53.29
N CYS A 148 30.39 -10.87 -53.25
CA CYS A 148 29.27 -10.14 -52.68
C CYS A 148 29.42 -9.98 -51.15
N ASP A 149 30.00 -10.97 -50.47
CA ASP A 149 30.33 -10.86 -49.03
C ASP A 149 31.40 -9.78 -48.74
N LEU A 150 32.29 -9.49 -49.74
CA LEU A 150 33.21 -8.36 -49.65
C LEU A 150 32.50 -7.02 -49.99
N LEU A 151 31.68 -6.99 -51.03
CA LEU A 151 30.95 -5.79 -51.47
C LEU A 151 30.09 -5.19 -50.37
N VAL A 152 29.42 -6.01 -49.55
CA VAL A 152 28.55 -5.52 -48.46
C VAL A 152 29.30 -4.80 -47.32
N ASN A 153 30.65 -4.86 -47.33
CA ASN A 153 31.49 -4.15 -46.37
C ASN A 153 31.83 -2.71 -46.80
N ILE A 154 31.59 -2.36 -48.06
CA ILE A 154 31.83 -1.01 -48.59
C ILE A 154 30.82 -0.04 -47.98
N GLN A 155 31.31 1.04 -47.36
CA GLN A 155 30.47 2.05 -46.67
C GLN A 155 29.75 2.99 -47.67
N SER A 156 30.38 3.31 -48.81
CA SER A 156 29.78 4.18 -49.80
C SER A 156 28.85 3.39 -50.73
N GLU A 157 27.54 3.65 -50.63
CA GLU A 157 26.53 3.02 -51.52
C GLU A 157 26.79 3.32 -52.98
N VAL A 158 27.26 4.52 -53.34
CA VAL A 158 27.59 4.93 -54.69
C VAL A 158 28.77 4.12 -55.23
N PHE A 159 29.82 3.98 -54.44
CA PHE A 159 31.00 3.21 -54.82
C PHE A 159 30.70 1.70 -54.95
N GLN A 160 29.91 1.17 -54.03
CA GLN A 160 29.41 -0.22 -54.06
C GLN A 160 28.61 -0.46 -55.34
N ALA A 161 27.72 0.45 -55.71
CA ALA A 161 26.92 0.35 -56.93
C ALA A 161 27.78 0.42 -58.21
N SER A 162 28.83 1.27 -58.23
CA SER A 162 29.76 1.34 -59.33
C SER A 162 30.49 0.02 -59.49
N LEU A 163 31.10 -0.54 -58.47
CA LEU A 163 31.81 -1.83 -58.54
C LEU A 163 30.88 -2.97 -58.98
N LEU A 164 29.65 -2.96 -58.45
CA LEU A 164 28.65 -3.95 -58.83
C LEU A 164 28.30 -3.85 -60.36
N THR A 165 28.27 -2.64 -60.88
CA THR A 165 28.05 -2.42 -62.33
C THR A 165 29.22 -2.96 -63.15
N ASP A 166 30.45 -2.63 -62.72
CA ASP A 166 31.67 -3.12 -63.41
C ASP A 166 31.76 -4.67 -63.46
N LEU A 167 31.39 -5.30 -62.29
CA LEU A 167 31.34 -6.75 -62.19
C LEU A 167 30.27 -7.37 -63.05
N LYS A 168 29.09 -6.78 -63.17
CA LYS A 168 27.99 -7.25 -64.06
C LYS A 168 28.36 -7.14 -65.57
N ASP A 169 28.97 -6.03 -65.88
CA ASP A 169 29.35 -5.78 -67.29
C ASP A 169 30.46 -6.72 -67.71
N LYS A 170 31.43 -6.97 -66.82
CA LYS A 170 32.57 -7.83 -67.12
C LYS A 170 32.26 -9.33 -67.12
N TYR A 171 31.50 -9.79 -66.08
CA TYR A 171 31.27 -11.22 -65.82
C TYR A 171 29.85 -11.69 -66.21
N ARG A 172 29.02 -10.85 -66.81
CA ARG A 172 27.60 -11.10 -67.11
C ARG A 172 26.78 -11.60 -65.93
N LYS A 173 25.65 -12.27 -66.15
CA LYS A 173 24.76 -12.77 -64.99
C LYS A 173 24.21 -11.71 -64.08
N ALA A 174 23.78 -10.57 -64.61
CA ALA A 174 23.35 -9.39 -63.78
C ALA A 174 22.30 -9.70 -62.68
N SER A 175 21.34 -10.59 -62.89
CA SER A 175 20.33 -11.01 -61.89
C SER A 175 20.95 -11.79 -60.76
N VAL A 176 21.94 -12.65 -61.02
CA VAL A 176 22.66 -13.47 -60.06
C VAL A 176 23.45 -12.56 -59.05
N TRP A 177 24.19 -11.59 -59.62
CA TRP A 177 24.91 -10.60 -58.77
C TRP A 177 24.01 -9.82 -57.86
N LYS A 178 22.80 -9.39 -58.31
CA LYS A 178 21.83 -8.72 -57.49
C LYS A 178 21.31 -9.61 -56.36
N GLY A 179 20.95 -10.85 -56.69
CA GLY A 179 20.48 -11.84 -55.73
C GLY A 179 21.52 -12.15 -54.64
N ALA A 180 22.75 -12.44 -55.08
CA ALA A 180 23.87 -12.76 -54.20
C ALA A 180 24.21 -11.59 -53.24
N LEU A 181 24.18 -10.34 -53.73
CA LEU A 181 24.41 -9.16 -52.89
C LEU A 181 23.30 -8.99 -51.85
N ALA A 182 22.04 -9.22 -52.19
CA ALA A 182 20.93 -9.16 -51.22
C ALA A 182 21.07 -10.24 -50.15
N ASP A 183 21.49 -11.45 -50.53
CA ASP A 183 21.73 -12.55 -49.60
C ASP A 183 22.94 -12.28 -48.70
N ALA A 184 24.03 -11.73 -49.21
CA ALA A 184 25.19 -11.31 -48.45
C ALA A 184 24.83 -10.20 -47.45
N ALA A 185 24.03 -9.22 -47.85
CA ALA A 185 23.54 -8.16 -46.96
C ALA A 185 22.70 -8.74 -45.81
N ARG A 186 21.83 -9.72 -46.11
CA ARG A 186 21.01 -10.41 -45.08
C ARG A 186 21.88 -11.20 -44.09
N ARG A 187 22.88 -11.98 -44.61
CA ARG A 187 23.84 -12.71 -43.74
C ARG A 187 24.62 -11.76 -42.83
N ARG A 188 25.11 -10.65 -43.36
CA ARG A 188 25.84 -9.64 -42.57
C ARG A 188 24.97 -9.01 -41.52
N GLN A 189 23.72 -8.68 -41.81
CA GLN A 189 22.74 -8.13 -40.85
C GLN A 189 22.51 -9.12 -39.71
N GLU A 190 22.27 -10.39 -40.01
CA GLU A 190 22.06 -11.42 -38.99
C GLU A 190 23.31 -11.63 -38.11
N GLN A 191 24.52 -11.61 -38.72
CA GLN A 191 25.78 -11.73 -37.98
C GLN A 191 26.01 -10.53 -37.05
N LYS A 192 25.79 -9.30 -37.51
CA LYS A 192 25.87 -8.09 -36.67
C LYS A 192 24.87 -8.14 -35.53
N ARG A 193 23.66 -8.59 -35.82
CA ARG A 193 22.61 -8.76 -34.82
C ARG A 193 23.00 -9.78 -33.74
N ARG A 194 23.53 -10.95 -34.14
CA ARG A 194 24.01 -11.98 -33.18
C ARG A 194 25.15 -11.46 -32.31
N GLN A 195 26.09 -10.71 -32.89
CA GLN A 195 27.21 -10.12 -32.14
C GLN A 195 26.75 -9.01 -31.20
N ALA A 196 25.77 -8.19 -31.57
CA ALA A 196 25.20 -7.17 -30.72
C ALA A 196 24.41 -7.77 -29.56
N ILE A 197 23.67 -8.85 -29.80
CA ILE A 197 22.92 -9.59 -28.76
C ILE A 197 23.89 -10.28 -27.79
N LYS A 198 24.98 -10.93 -28.29
CA LYS A 198 26.01 -11.54 -27.43
C LYS A 198 26.73 -10.56 -26.48
N LYS A 199 26.77 -9.27 -26.84
CA LYS A 199 27.33 -8.22 -25.93
C LYS A 199 26.36 -7.76 -24.86
N SER A 200 25.10 -8.20 -24.88
CA SER A 200 24.05 -7.84 -23.95
C SER A 200 23.48 -9.12 -23.36
N ASP A 201 24.13 -9.69 -22.32
CA ASP A 201 23.71 -10.90 -21.63
C ASP A 201 22.24 -10.85 -21.16
N GLU A 202 21.71 -9.65 -20.88
CA GLU A 202 20.33 -9.42 -20.44
C GLU A 202 19.27 -9.60 -21.54
N LEU A 203 19.69 -9.56 -22.84
CA LEU A 203 18.77 -9.56 -23.99
C LEU A 203 18.95 -10.78 -24.89
N GLU A 204 19.66 -11.80 -24.43
CA GLU A 204 19.83 -13.05 -25.17
C GLU A 204 18.44 -13.69 -25.41
N GLY A 205 18.14 -13.98 -26.68
CA GLY A 205 16.84 -14.51 -27.13
C GLY A 205 15.83 -13.46 -27.61
N TYR A 206 16.03 -12.18 -27.35
CA TYR A 206 15.16 -11.11 -27.86
C TYR A 206 15.64 -10.54 -29.19
N ARG A 207 14.70 -9.97 -29.98
CA ARG A 207 14.99 -9.45 -31.33
C ARG A 207 15.53 -8.02 -31.36
N PHE A 208 16.03 -7.49 -30.27
CA PHE A 208 16.62 -6.17 -30.12
C PHE A 208 17.79 -6.23 -29.14
N TYR A 209 18.62 -5.18 -29.12
CA TYR A 209 19.80 -5.11 -28.28
C TYR A 209 19.93 -3.75 -27.59
N ARG A 210 20.69 -3.69 -26.52
CA ARG A 210 20.99 -2.48 -25.78
C ARG A 210 22.33 -1.89 -26.19
N LYS A 211 22.35 -0.57 -26.41
CA LYS A 211 23.57 0.21 -26.58
C LYS A 211 23.44 1.49 -25.78
N GLY A 212 24.20 1.60 -24.67
CA GLY A 212 24.07 2.69 -23.70
C GLY A 212 22.69 2.71 -23.03
N TYR A 213 21.98 3.80 -23.17
CA TYR A 213 20.64 4.02 -22.60
C TYR A 213 19.50 3.81 -23.62
N HIS A 214 19.76 3.16 -24.74
CA HIS A 214 18.80 2.97 -25.81
C HIS A 214 18.65 1.48 -26.14
N TYR A 215 17.48 1.11 -26.62
CA TYR A 215 17.26 -0.15 -27.31
C TYR A 215 17.28 0.08 -28.81
N TYR A 216 17.86 -0.85 -29.54
CA TYR A 216 18.06 -0.81 -31.00
C TYR A 216 17.65 -2.10 -31.66
N ASP A 217 17.25 -2.01 -32.93
CA ASP A 217 17.34 -3.09 -33.89
C ASP A 217 18.05 -2.61 -35.15
N LEU A 218 18.19 -3.50 -36.14
CA LEU A 218 18.70 -3.16 -37.44
C LEU A 218 17.54 -3.07 -38.45
N ASP A 219 17.50 -1.97 -39.21
CA ASP A 219 16.56 -1.85 -40.33
C ASP A 219 16.91 -2.85 -41.45
N PRO A 220 16.06 -3.00 -42.50
CA PRO A 220 16.36 -3.88 -43.62
C PRO A 220 17.69 -3.59 -44.36
N GLN A 221 18.22 -2.39 -44.21
CA GLN A 221 19.50 -1.95 -44.80
C GLN A 221 20.68 -2.19 -43.82
N GLY A 222 20.43 -2.73 -42.62
CA GLY A 222 21.45 -3.00 -41.61
C GLY A 222 21.89 -1.79 -40.80
N ARG A 223 21.14 -0.69 -40.86
CA ARG A 223 21.41 0.52 -40.05
C ARG A 223 20.75 0.40 -38.68
N GLU A 224 21.44 0.87 -37.63
CA GLU A 224 20.92 0.89 -36.28
C GLU A 224 19.74 1.87 -36.15
N ARG A 225 18.62 1.40 -35.62
CA ARG A 225 17.43 2.21 -35.34
C ARG A 225 17.10 2.18 -33.87
N ALA A 226 17.10 3.34 -33.24
CA ALA A 226 16.78 3.47 -31.83
C ALA A 226 15.28 3.36 -31.59
N TRP A 227 14.87 2.56 -30.60
CA TRP A 227 13.48 2.42 -30.16
C TRP A 227 13.12 3.34 -29.03
N THR A 228 14.09 3.67 -28.18
CA THR A 228 13.88 4.42 -26.94
C THR A 228 15.05 5.37 -26.71
N ASN A 229 14.84 6.41 -25.91
CA ASN A 229 15.91 7.17 -25.26
C ASN A 229 16.17 6.72 -23.83
N PHE A 230 15.66 5.58 -23.42
CA PHE A 230 15.80 5.02 -22.08
C PHE A 230 15.95 3.50 -22.11
N ILE A 231 16.44 2.97 -20.99
CA ILE A 231 16.41 1.55 -20.68
C ILE A 231 15.36 1.29 -19.59
N ILE A 232 14.70 0.14 -19.67
CA ILE A 232 13.74 -0.33 -18.70
C ILE A 232 14.29 -1.59 -18.01
N ARG A 233 14.28 -1.57 -16.69
CA ARG A 233 14.58 -2.73 -15.87
C ARG A 233 13.27 -3.23 -15.27
N PRO A 234 12.71 -4.33 -15.72
CA PRO A 234 11.56 -4.95 -15.07
C PRO A 234 11.96 -5.41 -13.67
N LEU A 235 11.09 -5.20 -12.69
CA LEU A 235 11.34 -5.59 -11.30
C LEU A 235 10.29 -6.59 -10.85
N PHE A 236 9.03 -6.13 -10.66
CA PHE A 236 7.99 -6.97 -10.09
C PHE A 236 6.68 -6.88 -10.86
N LEU A 237 6.01 -8.02 -11.02
CA LEU A 237 4.57 -8.10 -11.23
C LEU A 237 3.91 -8.15 -9.85
N ILE A 238 3.10 -7.16 -9.53
CA ILE A 238 2.32 -7.16 -8.31
C ILE A 238 0.98 -7.86 -8.61
N ALA A 239 0.84 -9.05 -8.08
CA ALA A 239 -0.39 -9.80 -8.14
C ALA A 239 -1.42 -9.17 -7.18
N ASP A 240 -2.53 -8.75 -7.74
CA ASP A 240 -3.68 -8.18 -7.05
C ASP A 240 -4.92 -8.57 -7.87
N ASP A 241 -5.88 -9.22 -7.25
CA ASP A 241 -7.07 -9.75 -7.95
C ASP A 241 -7.86 -8.67 -8.70
N ASN A 242 -7.82 -7.44 -8.21
CA ASN A 242 -8.60 -6.35 -8.75
C ASN A 242 -7.76 -5.40 -9.63
N LYS A 243 -6.50 -5.16 -9.27
CA LYS A 243 -5.66 -4.13 -9.91
C LYS A 243 -4.21 -4.58 -10.02
N PRO A 244 -3.90 -5.62 -10.81
CA PRO A 244 -2.52 -6.05 -10.99
C PRO A 244 -1.69 -4.90 -11.59
N SER A 245 -0.46 -4.76 -11.11
CA SER A 245 0.45 -3.70 -11.52
C SER A 245 1.86 -4.24 -11.76
N ARG A 246 2.71 -3.45 -12.41
CA ARG A 246 4.12 -3.78 -12.63
C ARG A 246 5.02 -2.66 -12.16
N ILE A 247 6.10 -3.02 -11.52
CA ILE A 247 7.13 -2.10 -11.06
C ILE A 247 8.32 -2.18 -12.00
N PHE A 248 8.74 -1.01 -12.47
CA PHE A 248 9.88 -0.83 -13.36
C PHE A 248 10.85 0.22 -12.84
N GLU A 249 12.10 0.09 -13.25
CA GLU A 249 13.07 1.14 -13.15
C GLU A 249 13.43 1.63 -14.56
N LEU A 250 13.25 2.93 -14.82
CA LEU A 250 13.59 3.59 -16.06
C LEU A 250 14.84 4.44 -15.86
N GLU A 251 15.74 4.42 -16.83
CA GLU A 251 16.92 5.28 -16.84
C GLU A 251 17.21 5.76 -18.27
N ASN A 252 17.31 7.09 -18.46
CA ASN A 252 17.51 7.68 -19.78
C ASN A 252 18.97 8.15 -20.01
N GLU A 253 19.26 8.60 -21.23
CA GLU A 253 20.57 9.11 -21.62
C GLU A 253 21.08 10.29 -20.79
N ASN A 254 20.18 11.08 -20.18
CA ASN A 254 20.48 12.16 -19.26
C ASN A 254 20.71 11.67 -17.82
N ARG A 255 20.79 10.35 -17.61
CA ARG A 255 20.95 9.69 -16.30
C ARG A 255 19.78 9.98 -15.34
N ILE A 256 18.62 10.35 -15.86
CA ILE A 256 17.41 10.50 -15.07
C ILE A 256 16.90 9.11 -14.76
N LYS A 257 16.87 8.75 -13.48
CA LYS A 257 16.42 7.46 -12.99
C LYS A 257 15.08 7.60 -12.28
N ARG A 258 14.10 6.75 -12.64
CA ARG A 258 12.76 6.72 -12.01
C ARG A 258 12.33 5.28 -11.78
N THR A 259 11.86 5.01 -10.58
CA THR A 259 11.09 3.80 -10.28
C THR A 259 9.62 4.16 -10.38
N ILE A 260 8.87 3.41 -11.15
CA ILE A 260 7.45 3.65 -11.40
C ILE A 260 6.65 2.36 -11.22
N GLU A 261 5.40 2.51 -10.82
CA GLU A 261 4.40 1.45 -10.80
C GLU A 261 3.32 1.82 -11.82
N LEU A 262 3.04 0.90 -12.75
CA LEU A 262 1.99 1.03 -13.75
C LEU A 262 0.98 -0.10 -13.60
N GLN A 263 -0.30 0.23 -13.75
CA GLN A 263 -1.35 -0.77 -13.82
C GLN A 263 -1.14 -1.66 -15.05
N GLN A 264 -1.50 -2.94 -14.97
CA GLN A 264 -1.37 -3.88 -16.09
C GLN A 264 -2.08 -3.35 -17.35
N ALA A 265 -3.23 -2.69 -17.18
CA ALA A 265 -3.96 -2.08 -18.29
C ALA A 265 -3.18 -0.96 -19.01
N ASP A 266 -2.32 -0.24 -18.29
CA ASP A 266 -1.47 0.83 -18.87
C ASP A 266 -0.27 0.23 -19.63
N VAL A 267 0.23 -0.92 -19.19
CA VAL A 267 1.34 -1.63 -19.87
C VAL A 267 0.85 -2.39 -21.11
N THR A 268 -0.43 -2.75 -21.18
CA THR A 268 -0.96 -3.53 -22.30
C THR A 268 -1.04 -2.72 -23.59
N LYS A 269 -1.35 -1.42 -23.53
CA LYS A 269 -1.56 -0.53 -24.68
C LYS A 269 -0.40 0.46 -24.83
N LEU A 270 0.17 0.54 -26.03
CA LEU A 270 1.32 1.42 -26.34
C LEU A 270 1.04 2.88 -25.99
N ASP A 271 -0.13 3.42 -26.37
CA ASP A 271 -0.43 4.84 -26.15
C ASP A 271 -0.52 5.19 -24.66
N ARG A 272 -1.14 4.30 -23.87
CA ARG A 272 -1.19 4.48 -22.39
C ARG A 272 0.19 4.35 -21.76
N PHE A 273 0.98 3.39 -22.25
CA PHE A 273 2.35 3.22 -21.78
C PHE A 273 3.17 4.48 -22.03
N LYS A 274 3.14 5.02 -23.27
CA LYS A 274 3.80 6.29 -23.63
C LYS A 274 3.35 7.44 -22.73
N GLU A 275 2.05 7.68 -22.60
CA GLU A 275 1.48 8.72 -21.73
C GLU A 275 2.03 8.62 -20.29
N LYS A 276 2.04 7.42 -19.73
CA LYS A 276 2.45 7.21 -18.33
C LYS A 276 3.94 7.40 -18.12
N ILE A 277 4.80 6.94 -19.02
CA ILE A 277 6.26 7.08 -18.88
C ILE A 277 6.73 8.50 -19.18
N GLU A 278 6.17 9.16 -20.22
CA GLU A 278 6.48 10.55 -20.58
C GLU A 278 6.07 11.52 -19.47
N GLY A 279 4.96 11.26 -18.78
CA GLY A 279 4.54 12.02 -17.58
C GLY A 279 5.50 11.91 -16.39
N LYS A 280 6.48 11.00 -16.41
CA LYS A 280 7.49 10.83 -15.35
C LYS A 280 8.85 11.45 -15.67
N GLY A 281 9.02 11.95 -16.88
CA GLY A 281 10.26 12.56 -17.35
C GLY A 281 10.44 12.36 -18.88
N ASP A 282 11.63 12.70 -19.38
CA ASP A 282 11.95 12.49 -20.79
C ASP A 282 12.26 11.00 -21.07
N PHE A 283 11.20 10.19 -21.12
CA PHE A 283 11.26 8.76 -21.47
C PHE A 283 10.40 8.53 -22.70
N ARG A 284 10.99 8.45 -23.86
CA ARG A 284 10.30 8.35 -25.14
C ARG A 284 10.49 7.00 -25.80
N PHE A 285 9.40 6.40 -26.24
CA PHE A 285 9.39 5.21 -27.11
C PHE A 285 9.03 5.64 -28.53
N PHE A 286 9.96 5.52 -29.47
CA PHE A 286 9.85 6.10 -30.83
C PHE A 286 9.11 5.20 -31.83
N GLU A 287 8.95 3.92 -31.50
CA GLU A 287 8.48 2.89 -32.42
C GLU A 287 6.97 2.65 -32.31
N LYS A 288 6.48 1.79 -33.24
CA LYS A 288 5.08 1.38 -33.34
C LYS A 288 4.78 0.14 -32.48
N GLN A 289 3.50 -0.27 -32.46
CA GLN A 289 2.98 -1.39 -31.65
C GLN A 289 3.77 -2.69 -31.83
N GLU A 290 4.20 -3.04 -33.08
CA GLU A 290 4.94 -4.28 -33.31
C GLU A 290 6.26 -4.37 -32.54
N LYS A 291 6.99 -3.27 -32.46
CA LYS A 291 8.24 -3.21 -31.67
C LYS A 291 7.95 -3.15 -30.14
N TYR A 292 6.83 -2.54 -29.79
CA TYR A 292 6.37 -2.54 -28.41
C TYR A 292 6.02 -3.94 -27.90
N GLU A 293 5.42 -4.80 -28.73
CA GLU A 293 5.17 -6.19 -28.35
C GLU A 293 6.47 -6.95 -28.04
N LEU A 294 7.56 -6.66 -28.75
CA LEU A 294 8.87 -7.27 -28.44
C LEU A 294 9.43 -6.74 -27.10
N LEU A 295 9.31 -5.43 -26.83
CA LEU A 295 9.70 -4.84 -25.55
C LEU A 295 8.84 -5.39 -24.41
N LYS A 296 7.55 -5.55 -24.64
CA LYS A 296 6.60 -6.12 -23.68
C LYS A 296 6.93 -7.59 -23.36
N ALA A 297 7.31 -8.38 -24.36
CA ALA A 297 7.77 -9.75 -24.12
C ALA A 297 9.02 -9.80 -23.22
N TYR A 298 9.97 -8.88 -23.42
CA TYR A 298 11.12 -8.73 -22.53
C TYR A 298 10.70 -8.35 -21.10
N ILE A 299 9.83 -7.37 -20.97
CA ILE A 299 9.31 -6.93 -19.66
C ILE A 299 8.67 -8.11 -18.93
N TYR A 300 7.82 -8.88 -19.58
CA TYR A 300 7.09 -9.99 -18.97
C TYR A 300 7.98 -11.17 -18.60
N GLY A 301 8.96 -11.47 -19.43
CA GLY A 301 9.88 -12.60 -19.22
C GLY A 301 10.94 -12.37 -18.12
N ARG A 302 11.11 -11.14 -17.65
CA ARG A 302 12.14 -10.76 -16.66
C ARG A 302 11.57 -10.19 -15.36
N THR A 303 10.27 -10.34 -15.13
CA THR A 303 9.58 -9.81 -13.96
C THR A 303 9.43 -10.89 -12.90
N GLU A 304 9.85 -10.62 -11.66
CA GLU A 304 9.51 -11.43 -10.50
C GLU A 304 8.07 -11.15 -10.06
N GLU A 305 7.40 -12.15 -9.49
CA GLU A 305 6.05 -11.96 -8.96
C GLU A 305 6.09 -11.63 -7.47
N ALA A 306 5.21 -10.71 -7.04
CA ALA A 306 4.98 -10.38 -5.65
C ALA A 306 3.48 -10.21 -5.40
N GLN A 307 2.98 -10.80 -4.34
CA GLN A 307 1.57 -10.66 -3.93
C GLN A 307 1.38 -9.38 -3.13
N ARG A 308 0.36 -8.61 -3.48
CA ARG A 308 0.00 -7.45 -2.68
C ARG A 308 -0.59 -7.91 -1.34
N VAL A 309 -0.08 -7.36 -0.24
CA VAL A 309 -0.68 -7.56 1.09
C VAL A 309 -1.99 -6.78 1.14
N PRO A 310 -3.15 -7.44 1.32
CA PRO A 310 -4.46 -6.80 1.17
C PRO A 310 -4.76 -5.81 2.31
N GLN A 311 -4.27 -6.07 3.51
CA GLN A 311 -4.50 -5.26 4.71
C GLN A 311 -3.33 -5.38 5.69
N LEU A 312 -3.14 -4.39 6.54
CA LEU A 312 -2.16 -4.46 7.60
C LEU A 312 -2.66 -5.36 8.75
N GLY A 313 -1.75 -5.81 9.62
CA GLY A 313 -2.06 -6.77 10.67
C GLY A 313 -1.95 -8.21 10.20
N TRP A 314 -2.81 -9.09 10.69
CA TRP A 314 -2.71 -10.50 10.39
C TRP A 314 -3.19 -10.84 8.97
N ASN A 315 -2.36 -11.58 8.24
CA ASN A 315 -2.65 -12.08 6.90
C ASN A 315 -2.33 -13.57 6.81
N ASN A 316 -3.28 -14.35 6.28
CA ASN A 316 -3.08 -15.70 5.81
C ASN A 316 -2.99 -15.68 4.29
N ILE A 317 -1.81 -15.92 3.74
CA ILE A 317 -1.60 -16.02 2.31
C ILE A 317 -1.00 -17.41 2.04
N GLY A 318 -1.72 -18.24 1.31
CA GLY A 318 -1.38 -19.65 1.15
C GLY A 318 -1.44 -20.41 2.48
N GLU A 319 -0.43 -21.22 2.75
CA GLU A 319 -0.31 -21.99 4.00
C GLU A 319 0.35 -21.21 5.14
N ARG A 320 0.71 -19.93 4.91
CA ARG A 320 1.51 -19.13 5.83
C ARG A 320 0.73 -17.96 6.38
N GLY A 321 1.09 -17.57 7.59
CA GLY A 321 0.55 -16.39 8.24
C GLY A 321 1.67 -15.46 8.68
N PHE A 322 1.44 -14.17 8.55
CA PHE A 322 2.34 -13.14 9.08
C PHE A 322 1.55 -11.92 9.55
N TYR A 323 2.17 -11.12 10.40
CA TYR A 323 1.57 -9.89 10.90
C TYR A 323 2.26 -8.68 10.28
N ALA A 324 1.54 -7.89 9.48
CA ALA A 324 2.07 -6.81 8.66
C ALA A 324 1.95 -5.44 9.32
N PHE A 325 3.07 -4.72 9.35
CA PHE A 325 3.15 -3.27 9.49
C PHE A 325 3.55 -2.66 8.15
N THR A 326 3.40 -1.37 7.99
CA THR A 326 3.73 -0.68 6.74
C THR A 326 5.20 -0.83 6.31
N ASN A 327 6.11 -1.01 7.27
CA ASN A 327 7.55 -1.09 7.05
C ASN A 327 8.15 -2.50 7.21
N GLY A 328 7.32 -3.53 7.38
CA GLY A 328 7.79 -4.89 7.53
C GLY A 328 6.73 -5.83 8.08
N ILE A 329 7.12 -7.06 8.31
CA ILE A 329 6.25 -8.11 8.84
C ILE A 329 6.88 -8.82 10.05
N VAL A 330 6.03 -9.38 10.91
CA VAL A 330 6.42 -10.40 11.88
C VAL A 330 6.08 -11.75 11.27
N TYR A 331 7.09 -12.56 11.04
CA TYR A 331 6.97 -13.92 10.51
C TYR A 331 7.73 -14.88 11.42
N GLU A 332 7.07 -15.94 11.89
CA GLU A 332 7.63 -16.89 12.87
C GLU A 332 8.23 -16.19 14.10
N GLY A 333 7.53 -15.19 14.62
CA GLY A 333 7.96 -14.39 15.78
C GLY A 333 9.15 -13.45 15.53
N LYS A 334 9.64 -13.33 14.29
CA LYS A 334 10.79 -12.48 13.93
C LYS A 334 10.37 -11.33 13.03
N TRP A 335 10.94 -10.16 13.30
CA TRP A 335 10.74 -8.99 12.45
C TRP A 335 11.54 -9.08 11.15
N LYS A 336 10.87 -8.85 10.02
CA LYS A 336 11.49 -8.73 8.68
C LYS A 336 11.07 -7.40 8.05
N PRO A 337 12.01 -6.47 7.81
CA PRO A 337 11.70 -5.18 7.20
C PRO A 337 11.45 -5.32 5.69
N VAL A 338 10.70 -4.37 5.11
CA VAL A 338 10.57 -4.20 3.66
C VAL A 338 11.86 -3.67 3.04
N ASP A 339 12.11 -4.00 1.78
CA ASP A 339 13.16 -3.36 0.98
C ASP A 339 12.72 -1.97 0.46
N ASP A 340 13.61 -1.29 -0.27
CA ASP A 340 13.33 0.04 -0.86
C ASP A 340 12.14 0.04 -1.83
N TYR A 341 11.80 -1.08 -2.41
CA TYR A 341 10.65 -1.23 -3.31
C TYR A 341 9.36 -1.57 -2.57
N GLY A 342 9.42 -1.83 -1.27
CA GLY A 342 8.30 -2.30 -0.47
C GLY A 342 8.09 -3.81 -0.54
N ILE A 343 9.11 -4.55 -0.96
CA ILE A 343 9.05 -6.01 -1.13
C ILE A 343 9.65 -6.71 0.08
N ILE A 344 9.00 -7.79 0.47
CA ILE A 344 9.49 -8.76 1.46
C ILE A 344 9.60 -10.10 0.76
N ARG A 345 10.76 -10.74 0.90
CA ARG A 345 11.01 -12.07 0.37
C ARG A 345 10.91 -13.10 1.48
N LEU A 346 9.98 -14.05 1.32
CA LEU A 346 9.82 -15.21 2.21
C LEU A 346 10.00 -16.48 1.39
N ASP A 347 11.15 -17.15 1.56
CA ASP A 347 11.52 -18.34 0.82
C ASP A 347 11.35 -18.17 -0.71
N ASN A 348 10.29 -18.73 -1.29
CA ASN A 348 10.01 -18.64 -2.72
C ASN A 348 8.88 -17.64 -3.09
N GLU A 349 8.36 -16.91 -2.12
CA GLU A 349 7.26 -15.96 -2.31
C GLU A 349 7.67 -14.54 -1.95
N ASN A 350 7.18 -13.58 -2.72
CA ASN A 350 7.40 -12.16 -2.47
C ASN A 350 6.09 -11.49 -2.10
N PHE A 351 6.13 -10.55 -1.14
CA PHE A 351 4.98 -9.78 -0.70
C PHE A 351 5.25 -8.29 -0.85
N TYR A 352 4.24 -7.54 -1.24
CA TYR A 352 4.34 -6.11 -1.52
C TYR A 352 3.54 -5.26 -0.52
N LEU A 353 4.24 -4.35 0.16
CA LEU A 353 3.71 -3.31 1.05
C LEU A 353 4.05 -1.93 0.46
N PRO A 354 3.11 -1.27 -0.24
CA PRO A 354 3.41 -0.10 -1.09
C PRO A 354 3.75 1.17 -0.33
N ALA A 355 3.17 1.39 0.84
CA ALA A 355 3.04 2.70 1.46
C ALA A 355 4.37 3.43 1.74
N LEU A 356 5.44 2.70 2.06
CA LEU A 356 6.79 3.25 2.31
C LEU A 356 7.80 2.95 1.20
N SER A 357 7.38 2.32 0.10
CA SER A 357 8.24 2.11 -1.06
C SER A 357 8.76 3.44 -1.62
N LYS A 358 9.91 3.42 -2.26
CA LYS A 358 10.50 4.63 -2.88
C LYS A 358 9.61 5.25 -3.97
N ILE A 359 8.65 4.48 -4.49
CA ILE A 359 7.66 4.94 -5.46
C ILE A 359 6.66 5.88 -4.79
N HIS A 360 6.11 5.47 -3.64
CA HIS A 360 5.01 6.17 -2.95
C HIS A 360 5.48 7.06 -1.81
N LYS A 361 6.64 6.81 -1.22
CA LYS A 361 7.19 7.51 -0.04
C LYS A 361 7.16 9.04 -0.14
N ARG A 362 7.36 9.60 -1.34
CA ARG A 362 7.37 11.04 -1.56
C ARG A 362 5.97 11.64 -1.73
N ASN A 363 4.97 10.84 -2.08
CA ASN A 363 3.59 11.31 -2.24
C ASN A 363 2.88 11.26 -0.88
N LYS A 364 2.71 12.43 -0.27
CA LYS A 364 2.09 12.57 1.06
C LYS A 364 0.57 12.33 1.05
N ASN A 365 -0.06 12.27 -0.12
CA ASN A 365 -1.52 12.19 -0.25
C ASN A 365 -2.03 10.76 -0.45
N VAL A 366 -1.13 9.76 -0.58
CA VAL A 366 -1.50 8.35 -0.69
C VAL A 366 -1.01 7.57 0.52
N TYR A 367 -1.74 6.55 0.91
CA TYR A 367 -1.43 5.68 2.07
C TYR A 367 -1.27 6.46 3.38
N VAL A 368 -2.06 7.53 3.57
CA VAL A 368 -1.92 8.45 4.73
C VAL A 368 -2.17 7.73 6.04
N ASN A 369 -3.22 6.90 6.08
CA ASN A 369 -3.59 6.15 7.28
C ASN A 369 -2.64 4.98 7.51
N GLU A 370 -2.37 4.17 6.47
CA GLU A 370 -1.49 3.00 6.57
C GLU A 370 -0.10 3.36 7.07
N ARG A 371 0.45 4.52 6.67
CA ARG A 371 1.77 4.98 7.13
C ARG A 371 1.87 5.23 8.63
N ARG A 372 0.75 5.29 9.34
CA ARG A 372 0.73 5.40 10.80
C ARG A 372 0.99 4.07 11.48
N PHE A 373 0.62 2.97 10.83
CA PHE A 373 0.86 1.60 11.30
C PHE A 373 2.30 1.18 10.98
N ILE A 374 3.23 1.70 11.72
CA ILE A 374 4.66 1.52 11.50
C ILE A 374 5.34 0.97 12.75
N HIS A 375 6.10 -0.10 12.60
CA HIS A 375 6.98 -0.58 13.65
C HIS A 375 8.29 0.22 13.62
N ALA A 376 8.35 1.25 14.44
CA ALA A 376 9.51 2.14 14.52
C ALA A 376 9.67 2.68 15.96
N PRO A 377 9.92 1.80 16.95
CA PRO A 377 10.15 2.24 18.32
C PRO A 377 11.42 3.09 18.40
N LYS A 378 11.33 4.23 19.06
CA LYS A 378 12.52 5.06 19.33
C LYS A 378 13.46 4.38 20.32
N ARG A 379 12.89 3.60 21.21
CA ARG A 379 13.52 2.73 22.19
C ARG A 379 12.54 1.60 22.46
N GLU A 380 13.04 0.42 22.79
CA GLU A 380 12.19 -0.67 23.27
C GLU A 380 11.51 -0.26 24.58
N VAL A 381 10.20 -0.47 24.62
CA VAL A 381 9.34 -0.21 25.78
C VAL A 381 8.98 -1.57 26.38
N SER A 382 9.17 -1.71 27.68
CA SER A 382 8.75 -2.93 28.41
C SER A 382 7.22 -3.04 28.40
N ALA A 383 6.70 -4.18 27.96
CA ALA A 383 5.27 -4.46 27.99
C ALA A 383 4.77 -4.48 29.44
N GLN A 384 5.53 -5.09 30.36
CA GLN A 384 5.18 -5.15 31.78
C GLN A 384 5.07 -3.74 32.39
N GLU A 385 6.04 -2.85 32.12
CA GLU A 385 6.00 -1.47 32.61
C GLU A 385 4.83 -0.69 32.00
N TYR A 386 4.59 -0.86 30.69
CA TYR A 386 3.51 -0.17 30.01
C TYR A 386 2.12 -0.58 30.54
N PHE A 387 1.90 -1.88 30.73
CA PHE A 387 0.65 -2.42 31.21
C PHE A 387 0.43 -2.10 32.71
N ALA A 388 1.46 -2.16 33.52
CA ALA A 388 1.39 -1.78 34.95
C ALA A 388 0.98 -0.30 35.11
N LEU A 389 1.63 0.61 34.35
CA LEU A 389 1.27 2.04 34.38
C LEU A 389 -0.15 2.30 33.86
N LEU A 390 -0.59 1.56 32.84
CA LEU A 390 -1.95 1.67 32.31
C LEU A 390 -2.99 1.26 33.37
N HIS A 391 -2.71 0.21 34.12
CA HIS A 391 -3.53 -0.19 35.28
C HIS A 391 -3.51 0.88 36.39
N GLU A 392 -2.34 1.38 36.78
CA GLU A 392 -2.24 2.42 37.82
C GLU A 392 -3.01 3.69 37.46
N LEU A 393 -3.06 4.08 36.20
CA LEU A 393 -3.74 5.28 35.71
C LEU A 393 -5.24 5.14 35.54
N TYR A 394 -5.71 3.95 35.14
CA TYR A 394 -7.11 3.72 34.77
C TYR A 394 -7.80 2.65 35.61
N GLY A 395 -7.12 2.13 36.66
CA GLY A 395 -7.65 1.09 37.56
C GLY A 395 -8.08 -0.18 36.79
N ASN A 396 -9.17 -0.80 37.26
CA ASN A 396 -9.73 -2.01 36.69
C ASN A 396 -10.08 -1.86 35.18
N ASN A 397 -10.45 -0.65 34.75
CA ASN A 397 -10.67 -0.37 33.35
C ASN A 397 -9.39 -0.53 32.50
N GLY A 398 -8.21 -0.21 33.06
CA GLY A 398 -6.93 -0.40 32.42
C GLY A 398 -6.67 -1.88 32.12
N ILE A 399 -6.91 -2.77 33.08
CA ILE A 399 -6.76 -4.23 32.90
C ILE A 399 -7.75 -4.75 31.85
N ALA A 400 -9.03 -4.36 31.94
CA ALA A 400 -10.04 -4.77 30.95
C ALA A 400 -9.66 -4.33 29.53
N ALA A 401 -9.15 -3.12 29.37
CA ALA A 401 -8.70 -2.60 28.10
C ALA A 401 -7.47 -3.33 27.55
N ILE A 402 -6.53 -3.73 28.43
CA ILE A 402 -5.38 -4.58 28.04
C ILE A 402 -5.87 -5.94 27.56
N CYS A 403 -6.81 -6.58 28.28
CA CYS A 403 -7.39 -7.85 27.83
C CYS A 403 -8.08 -7.72 26.47
N PHE A 404 -8.78 -6.62 26.21
CA PHE A 404 -9.37 -6.35 24.89
C PHE A 404 -8.30 -6.13 23.81
N TYR A 405 -7.22 -5.42 24.11
CA TYR A 405 -6.08 -5.29 23.21
C TYR A 405 -5.46 -6.65 22.87
N LEU A 406 -5.21 -7.49 23.88
CA LEU A 406 -4.67 -8.84 23.68
C LEU A 406 -5.61 -9.70 22.82
N ALA A 407 -6.92 -9.66 23.10
CA ALA A 407 -7.92 -10.36 22.29
C ALA A 407 -7.90 -9.88 20.83
N THR A 408 -7.72 -8.58 20.60
CA THR A 408 -7.64 -8.03 19.25
C THR A 408 -6.46 -8.58 18.47
N LEU A 409 -5.32 -8.86 19.08
CA LEU A 409 -4.14 -9.43 18.40
C LEU A 409 -4.43 -10.83 17.79
N PHE A 410 -5.35 -11.56 18.38
CA PHE A 410 -5.71 -12.93 17.98
C PHE A 410 -7.18 -13.04 17.57
N ARG A 411 -7.76 -11.92 17.13
CA ARG A 411 -9.18 -11.80 16.81
C ARG A 411 -9.67 -12.86 15.81
N ASP A 412 -8.92 -13.16 14.80
CA ASP A 412 -9.25 -14.19 13.80
C ASP A 412 -9.43 -15.56 14.45
N ILE A 413 -8.54 -15.99 15.33
CA ILE A 413 -8.63 -17.26 16.06
C ILE A 413 -9.88 -17.25 16.96
N ILE A 414 -10.11 -16.12 17.64
CA ILE A 414 -11.27 -15.95 18.52
C ILE A 414 -12.56 -16.04 17.72
N THR A 415 -12.67 -15.31 16.62
CA THR A 415 -13.89 -15.26 15.80
C THR A 415 -14.20 -16.55 15.06
N ASP A 416 -13.21 -17.37 14.79
CA ASP A 416 -13.43 -18.72 14.25
C ASP A 416 -14.25 -19.59 15.21
N THR A 417 -14.09 -19.37 16.52
CA THR A 417 -14.84 -20.09 17.55
C THR A 417 -16.15 -19.38 17.91
N THR A 418 -16.10 -18.08 18.16
CA THR A 418 -17.21 -17.30 18.75
C THR A 418 -18.15 -16.72 17.72
N ARG A 419 -17.73 -16.60 16.46
CA ARG A 419 -18.44 -15.96 15.35
C ARG A 419 -18.73 -14.46 15.55
N SER A 420 -18.25 -13.88 16.64
CA SER A 420 -18.49 -12.47 16.98
C SER A 420 -17.29 -11.88 17.73
N PHE A 421 -17.18 -10.55 17.68
CA PHE A 421 -16.16 -9.82 18.42
C PHE A 421 -16.73 -8.50 18.96
N PRO A 422 -16.69 -8.23 20.27
CA PRO A 422 -17.28 -7.03 20.85
C PRO A 422 -16.52 -5.76 20.48
N ILE A 423 -17.18 -4.64 20.64
CA ILE A 423 -16.59 -3.29 20.56
C ILE A 423 -16.21 -2.84 21.98
N LEU A 424 -15.05 -2.24 22.17
CA LEU A 424 -14.69 -1.62 23.42
C LEU A 424 -15.28 -0.21 23.47
N ASN A 425 -16.23 0.04 24.39
CA ASN A 425 -16.82 1.36 24.58
C ASN A 425 -16.30 2.01 25.86
N ILE A 426 -15.63 3.15 25.73
CA ILE A 426 -15.12 3.95 26.85
C ILE A 426 -16.01 5.18 26.99
N TYR A 427 -16.89 5.15 27.95
CA TYR A 427 -17.82 6.22 28.31
C TYR A 427 -17.28 7.12 29.41
N GLY A 428 -17.67 8.38 29.44
CA GLY A 428 -17.40 9.30 30.54
C GLY A 428 -17.68 10.75 30.21
N LYS A 429 -17.81 11.62 31.17
CA LYS A 429 -18.04 13.05 31.02
C LYS A 429 -16.89 13.75 30.32
N LYS A 430 -17.09 14.97 29.83
CA LYS A 430 -16.02 15.81 29.25
C LYS A 430 -14.87 15.97 30.27
N GLY A 431 -13.64 15.75 29.78
CA GLY A 431 -12.44 15.93 30.60
C GLY A 431 -12.04 14.74 31.48
N THR A 432 -12.66 13.55 31.32
CA THR A 432 -12.26 12.32 32.02
C THR A 432 -11.09 11.56 31.38
N GLY A 433 -10.53 12.04 30.24
CA GLY A 433 -9.37 11.41 29.62
C GLY A 433 -9.69 10.21 28.70
N LYS A 434 -10.95 10.00 28.29
CA LYS A 434 -11.38 8.87 27.45
C LYS A 434 -10.56 8.70 26.17
N THR A 435 -10.40 9.79 25.42
CA THR A 435 -9.65 9.78 24.16
C THR A 435 -8.20 9.41 24.38
N GLU A 436 -7.57 9.95 25.46
CA GLU A 436 -6.20 9.60 25.84
C GLU A 436 -6.07 8.14 26.26
N PHE A 437 -7.09 7.60 26.92
CA PHE A 437 -7.14 6.18 27.27
C PHE A 437 -7.23 5.30 26.02
N ALA A 438 -8.13 5.60 25.10
CA ALA A 438 -8.21 4.90 23.83
C ALA A 438 -6.90 4.98 23.04
N LEU A 439 -6.31 6.18 22.92
CA LEU A 439 -5.03 6.38 22.24
C LEU A 439 -3.88 5.59 22.87
N SER A 440 -3.95 5.27 24.16
CA SER A 440 -2.95 4.42 24.82
C SER A 440 -2.92 3.00 24.26
N LEU A 441 -4.07 2.48 23.84
CA LEU A 441 -4.17 1.18 23.17
C LEU A 441 -3.78 1.29 21.69
N ILE A 442 -4.24 2.33 21.01
CA ILE A 442 -3.98 2.53 19.59
C ILE A 442 -2.49 2.73 19.29
N ASN A 443 -1.74 3.39 20.18
CA ASN A 443 -0.30 3.59 20.03
C ASN A 443 0.52 2.30 20.05
N LEU A 444 -0.03 1.18 20.50
CA LEU A 444 0.58 -0.14 20.41
C LEU A 444 0.65 -0.64 18.93
N PHE A 445 -0.13 -0.04 18.02
CA PHE A 445 -0.15 -0.36 16.59
C PHE A 445 0.31 0.80 15.70
N GLN A 446 0.13 2.04 16.16
CA GLN A 446 0.28 3.22 15.34
C GLN A 446 1.22 4.25 15.97
N ARG A 447 1.95 4.92 15.10
CA ARG A 447 2.68 6.14 15.44
C ARG A 447 1.82 7.35 15.11
N ASN A 448 1.60 8.24 16.09
CA ASN A 448 0.78 9.46 15.95
C ASN A 448 -0.62 9.14 15.39
N PRO A 449 -1.43 8.38 16.10
CA PRO A 449 -2.76 8.01 15.63
C PRO A 449 -3.65 9.24 15.43
N GLU A 450 -4.55 9.14 14.47
CA GLU A 450 -5.57 10.14 14.22
C GLU A 450 -6.90 9.72 14.83
N VAL A 451 -7.54 10.68 15.48
CA VAL A 451 -8.86 10.48 16.05
C VAL A 451 -9.92 10.72 14.99
N SER A 452 -10.77 9.73 14.76
CA SER A 452 -11.90 9.82 13.82
C SER A 452 -13.18 10.14 14.56
N ILE A 453 -13.73 11.32 14.32
CA ILE A 453 -14.98 11.75 14.95
C ILE A 453 -16.15 11.11 14.22
N LEU A 454 -16.98 10.34 14.91
CA LEU A 454 -18.10 9.59 14.33
C LEU A 454 -19.09 10.49 13.59
N ASP A 455 -19.44 11.62 14.17
CA ASP A 455 -20.46 12.54 13.65
C ASP A 455 -20.06 13.15 12.28
N SER A 456 -18.74 13.34 12.07
CA SER A 456 -18.18 13.87 10.81
C SER A 456 -17.76 12.81 9.81
N THR A 457 -17.72 11.52 10.22
CA THR A 457 -17.24 10.41 9.39
C THR A 457 -18.44 9.69 8.79
N THR A 458 -18.49 9.57 7.46
CA THR A 458 -19.56 8.79 6.83
C THR A 458 -19.42 7.30 7.18
N TYR A 459 -20.52 6.56 7.23
CA TYR A 459 -20.47 5.11 7.48
C TYR A 459 -19.64 4.34 6.41
N TYR A 460 -19.48 4.92 5.21
CA TYR A 460 -18.57 4.40 4.17
C TYR A 460 -17.10 4.51 4.58
N ALA A 461 -16.72 5.71 5.05
CA ALA A 461 -15.34 5.94 5.51
C ALA A 461 -15.01 5.13 6.78
N MET A 462 -16.01 4.87 7.64
CA MET A 462 -15.86 3.93 8.76
C MET A 462 -15.53 2.52 8.26
N GLY A 463 -16.28 2.03 7.27
CA GLY A 463 -16.07 0.73 6.66
C GLY A 463 -14.69 0.60 6.03
N ASP A 464 -14.27 1.61 5.27
CA ASP A 464 -12.95 1.64 4.63
C ASP A 464 -11.82 1.60 5.67
N LYS A 465 -11.92 2.37 6.75
CA LYS A 465 -10.95 2.34 7.86
C LYS A 465 -10.87 0.98 8.56
N CYS A 466 -12.01 0.33 8.78
CA CYS A 466 -12.04 -0.99 9.39
C CYS A 466 -11.45 -2.07 8.46
N ALA A 467 -11.53 -1.87 7.15
CA ALA A 467 -11.01 -2.80 6.15
C ALA A 467 -9.49 -2.66 5.91
N GLU A 468 -8.88 -1.55 6.32
CA GLU A 468 -7.44 -1.32 6.17
C GLU A 468 -6.60 -2.27 7.03
N VAL A 469 -7.17 -2.82 8.11
CA VAL A 469 -6.42 -3.58 9.10
C VAL A 469 -7.15 -4.83 9.59
N SER A 470 -6.38 -5.86 9.91
CA SER A 470 -6.81 -7.11 10.53
C SER A 470 -6.08 -7.29 11.88
N ASN A 471 -6.79 -7.73 12.91
CA ASN A 471 -6.21 -7.96 14.24
C ASN A 471 -5.46 -6.73 14.80
N MET A 472 -5.93 -5.53 14.44
CA MET A 472 -5.45 -4.24 14.97
C MET A 472 -6.63 -3.42 15.45
N LEU A 473 -6.37 -2.36 16.22
CA LEU A 473 -7.40 -1.49 16.75
C LEU A 473 -7.66 -0.29 15.84
N VAL A 474 -8.96 0.02 15.68
CA VAL A 474 -9.45 1.26 15.05
C VAL A 474 -10.25 2.05 16.09
N HIS A 475 -10.02 3.35 16.17
CA HIS A 475 -10.67 4.22 17.13
C HIS A 475 -11.65 5.19 16.46
N PHE A 476 -12.87 5.27 17.02
CA PHE A 476 -13.88 6.26 16.69
C PHE A 476 -14.28 7.03 17.95
N ASP A 477 -14.23 8.35 17.90
CA ASP A 477 -14.54 9.25 19.02
C ASP A 477 -15.90 9.94 18.83
N GLU A 478 -16.39 10.50 19.91
CA GLU A 478 -17.65 11.24 20.00
C GLU A 478 -18.90 10.44 19.62
N TYR A 479 -19.02 9.24 20.21
CA TYR A 479 -20.28 8.51 20.15
C TYR A 479 -21.44 9.34 20.74
N LYS A 480 -22.57 9.42 20.02
CA LYS A 480 -23.80 10.09 20.42
C LYS A 480 -25.01 9.24 20.08
N ASN A 481 -26.06 9.28 20.88
CA ASN A 481 -27.32 8.60 20.59
C ASN A 481 -28.07 9.20 19.39
N SER A 482 -27.68 10.41 18.95
CA SER A 482 -28.22 11.09 17.77
C SER A 482 -27.62 10.64 16.44
N LEU A 483 -26.67 9.68 16.45
CA LEU A 483 -26.08 9.12 15.23
C LEU A 483 -27.14 8.53 14.31
N SER A 484 -26.95 8.63 12.99
CA SER A 484 -27.90 8.08 12.04
C SER A 484 -28.04 6.57 12.17
N LYS A 485 -29.24 6.05 11.86
CA LYS A 485 -29.49 4.60 11.88
C LYS A 485 -28.44 3.78 11.12
N LYS A 486 -27.91 4.32 10.01
CA LYS A 486 -26.86 3.64 9.22
C LYS A 486 -25.55 3.47 10.01
N HIS A 487 -25.17 4.45 10.82
CA HIS A 487 -24.00 4.35 11.70
C HIS A 487 -24.24 3.29 12.79
N ILE A 488 -25.40 3.32 13.43
CA ILE A 488 -25.76 2.36 14.47
C ILE A 488 -25.83 0.93 13.92
N ASP A 489 -26.44 0.75 12.75
CA ASP A 489 -26.53 -0.57 12.12
C ASP A 489 -25.16 -1.09 11.67
N PHE A 490 -24.26 -0.20 11.21
CA PHE A 490 -22.89 -0.56 10.90
C PHE A 490 -22.12 -0.97 12.17
N LEU A 491 -22.24 -0.22 13.27
CA LEU A 491 -21.62 -0.59 14.56
C LEU A 491 -22.14 -1.94 15.07
N LYS A 492 -23.43 -2.23 14.92
CA LYS A 492 -23.98 -3.57 15.23
C LYS A 492 -23.40 -4.67 14.34
N GLY A 493 -23.21 -4.37 13.05
CA GLY A 493 -22.60 -5.29 12.09
C GLY A 493 -21.14 -5.64 12.40
N ILE A 494 -20.36 -4.71 12.95
CA ILE A 494 -18.96 -4.95 13.37
C ILE A 494 -18.87 -6.14 14.33
N TYR A 495 -19.81 -6.26 15.26
CA TYR A 495 -19.85 -7.36 16.21
C TYR A 495 -19.95 -8.74 15.53
N ASP A 496 -20.73 -8.84 14.47
CA ASP A 496 -20.96 -10.06 13.70
C ASP A 496 -19.96 -10.23 12.54
N ASN A 497 -18.82 -9.51 12.55
CA ASN A 497 -17.80 -9.45 11.50
C ASN A 497 -18.35 -8.99 10.14
N ALA A 498 -19.58 -8.45 10.13
CA ALA A 498 -20.24 -8.01 8.92
C ALA A 498 -19.75 -6.62 8.55
N GLY A 499 -19.00 -6.56 7.47
CA GLY A 499 -18.62 -5.32 6.86
C GLY A 499 -19.61 -4.87 5.81
N ARG A 500 -19.11 -4.13 4.84
CA ARG A 500 -19.91 -3.57 3.74
C ARG A 500 -19.94 -4.51 2.55
N SER A 501 -21.11 -4.69 1.92
CA SER A 501 -21.21 -5.33 0.62
C SER A 501 -21.49 -4.29 -0.47
N LYS A 502 -20.62 -4.20 -1.49
CA LYS A 502 -20.74 -3.35 -2.66
C LYS A 502 -20.78 -4.23 -3.91
N ARG A 503 -21.62 -3.89 -4.89
CA ARG A 503 -21.47 -4.47 -6.24
C ARG A 503 -20.23 -3.86 -6.90
N SER A 504 -19.41 -4.69 -7.52
CA SER A 504 -18.30 -4.22 -8.35
C SER A 504 -18.81 -3.29 -9.46
N ALA A 505 -17.95 -2.41 -9.97
CA ALA A 505 -18.32 -1.44 -11.00
C ALA A 505 -18.78 -2.09 -12.32
N ASP A 506 -18.39 -3.35 -12.56
CA ASP A 506 -18.81 -4.20 -13.68
C ASP A 506 -20.11 -4.98 -13.42
N GLY A 507 -20.63 -4.95 -12.19
CA GLY A 507 -21.89 -5.60 -11.81
C GLY A 507 -21.83 -7.13 -11.62
N GLU A 508 -20.68 -7.77 -11.89
CA GLU A 508 -20.55 -9.23 -11.91
C GLU A 508 -20.25 -9.85 -10.54
N ARG A 509 -19.68 -9.10 -9.61
CA ARG A 509 -19.30 -9.62 -8.28
C ARG A 509 -19.80 -8.72 -7.14
N ARG A 510 -20.16 -9.34 -6.02
CA ARG A 510 -20.33 -8.64 -4.74
C ARG A 510 -18.98 -8.59 -4.02
N GLU A 511 -18.41 -7.40 -3.91
CA GLU A 511 -17.29 -7.17 -3.01
C GLU A 511 -17.84 -6.98 -1.60
N SER A 512 -17.60 -7.93 -0.71
CA SER A 512 -17.85 -7.74 0.73
C SER A 512 -16.54 -7.36 1.40
N THR A 513 -16.53 -6.23 2.07
CA THR A 513 -15.43 -5.81 2.91
C THR A 513 -15.70 -6.35 4.30
N ASN A 514 -14.97 -7.34 4.76
CA ASN A 514 -15.10 -7.85 6.13
C ASN A 514 -14.52 -6.84 7.12
N VAL A 515 -15.01 -6.87 8.35
CA VAL A 515 -14.40 -6.13 9.46
C VAL A 515 -13.60 -7.11 10.30
N ASP A 516 -12.29 -7.07 10.16
CA ASP A 516 -11.35 -7.97 10.84
C ASP A 516 -10.54 -7.25 11.92
N CYS A 517 -10.90 -6.00 12.25
CA CYS A 517 -10.27 -5.19 13.29
C CYS A 517 -11.05 -5.20 14.60
N GLY A 518 -10.37 -4.90 15.71
CA GLY A 518 -11.01 -4.50 16.96
C GLY A 518 -11.38 -3.01 16.89
N VAL A 519 -12.54 -2.65 17.45
CA VAL A 519 -13.02 -1.26 17.45
C VAL A 519 -13.10 -0.71 18.86
N VAL A 520 -12.56 0.49 19.07
CA VAL A 520 -12.68 1.28 20.29
C VAL A 520 -13.60 2.46 20.00
N LEU A 521 -14.66 2.61 20.80
CA LEU A 521 -15.54 3.78 20.80
C LEU A 521 -15.29 4.63 22.04
N THR A 522 -15.24 5.95 21.86
CA THR A 522 -15.24 6.88 22.99
C THR A 522 -16.42 7.84 22.85
N GLY A 523 -17.03 8.24 23.97
CA GLY A 523 -18.19 9.13 23.92
C GLY A 523 -18.60 9.68 25.28
N GLN A 524 -19.49 10.65 25.25
CA GLN A 524 -20.08 11.25 26.46
C GLN A 524 -21.50 10.75 26.70
N GLU A 525 -22.05 9.97 25.80
CA GLU A 525 -23.36 9.34 25.89
C GLU A 525 -23.21 7.82 25.96
N MET A 526 -24.04 7.19 26.76
CA MET A 526 -24.07 5.74 26.88
C MET A 526 -24.89 5.15 25.71
N PRO A 527 -24.44 4.07 25.05
CA PRO A 527 -25.20 3.45 23.98
C PRO A 527 -26.42 2.67 24.45
N THR A 528 -26.99 3.02 25.59
CA THR A 528 -28.16 2.41 26.18
C THR A 528 -29.48 2.77 25.49
N ALA A 529 -29.47 3.81 24.64
CA ALA A 529 -30.62 4.13 23.78
C ALA A 529 -30.92 3.00 22.73
N ASP A 530 -29.91 2.21 22.35
CA ASP A 530 -30.04 1.01 21.53
C ASP A 530 -29.49 -0.21 22.32
N ILE A 531 -30.37 -0.95 22.97
CA ILE A 531 -29.99 -2.12 23.79
C ILE A 531 -29.28 -3.18 22.93
N ALA A 532 -29.67 -3.29 21.66
CA ALA A 532 -29.00 -4.21 20.73
C ALA A 532 -27.54 -3.82 20.49
N LEU A 533 -27.20 -2.54 20.42
CA LEU A 533 -25.81 -2.08 20.36
C LEU A 533 -25.13 -2.25 21.70
N PHE A 534 -25.81 -1.90 22.81
CA PHE A 534 -25.23 -2.00 24.15
C PHE A 534 -24.84 -3.43 24.53
N SER A 535 -25.60 -4.43 24.07
CA SER A 535 -25.26 -5.85 24.26
C SER A 535 -24.03 -6.31 23.44
N ARG A 536 -23.57 -5.51 22.47
CA ARG A 536 -22.45 -5.81 21.57
C ARG A 536 -21.14 -5.11 21.95
N VAL A 537 -21.17 -4.35 23.03
CA VAL A 537 -20.00 -3.65 23.53
C VAL A 537 -19.50 -4.25 24.85
N ILE A 538 -18.22 -4.07 25.13
CA ILE A 538 -17.64 -4.11 26.47
C ILE A 538 -17.64 -2.68 26.95
N PHE A 539 -18.35 -2.41 28.05
CA PHE A 539 -18.59 -1.05 28.54
C PHE A 539 -17.65 -0.73 29.69
N LEU A 540 -16.85 0.33 29.51
CA LEU A 540 -15.97 0.86 30.54
C LEU A 540 -16.35 2.31 30.85
N GLU A 541 -16.60 2.62 32.10
CA GLU A 541 -16.92 3.97 32.57
C GLU A 541 -15.68 4.67 33.09
N SER A 542 -15.25 5.74 32.44
CA SER A 542 -14.17 6.61 32.90
C SER A 542 -14.68 7.70 33.80
N GLN A 543 -14.35 7.61 35.06
CA GLN A 543 -14.73 8.60 36.08
C GLN A 543 -13.67 9.70 36.23
N ARG A 544 -14.10 10.91 36.56
CA ARG A 544 -13.17 12.01 36.81
C ARG A 544 -12.61 11.84 38.23
N SER A 545 -11.31 11.63 38.34
CA SER A 545 -10.58 11.79 39.60
C SER A 545 -9.92 13.18 39.67
N GLU A 546 -9.91 13.82 40.81
CA GLU A 546 -8.99 14.92 41.05
C GLU A 546 -7.59 14.32 41.13
N ARG A 547 -6.75 14.63 40.13
CA ARG A 547 -5.41 14.06 40.06
C ARG A 547 -4.52 14.59 41.14
N THR A 548 -3.95 13.70 41.93
CA THR A 548 -2.86 14.01 42.84
C THR A 548 -1.59 14.38 42.08
N LYS A 549 -0.60 14.97 42.71
CA LYS A 549 0.70 15.25 42.09
C LYS A 549 1.37 13.95 41.62
N GLU A 550 1.28 12.89 42.41
CA GLU A 550 1.83 11.59 42.12
C GLU A 550 1.19 10.97 40.85
N GLU A 551 -0.16 11.02 40.76
CA GLU A 551 -0.86 10.57 39.54
C GLU A 551 -0.50 11.39 38.30
N THR A 552 -0.23 12.68 38.47
CA THR A 552 0.24 13.55 37.38
C THR A 552 1.64 13.15 36.90
N ASP A 553 2.55 12.85 37.83
CA ASP A 553 3.91 12.41 37.51
C ASP A 553 3.92 11.02 36.83
N LYS A 554 3.08 10.09 37.28
CA LYS A 554 2.86 8.79 36.64
C LYS A 554 2.30 8.96 35.21
N TYR A 555 1.33 9.83 35.02
CA TYR A 555 0.77 10.15 33.74
C TYR A 555 1.82 10.73 32.79
N GLN A 556 2.68 11.63 33.23
CA GLN A 556 3.77 12.16 32.42
C GLN A 556 4.79 11.07 32.03
N THR A 557 5.09 10.16 32.95
CA THR A 557 5.96 8.99 32.69
C THR A 557 5.35 8.09 31.63
N PHE A 558 4.07 7.77 31.78
CA PHE A 558 3.33 6.98 30.81
C PHE A 558 3.30 7.64 29.42
N MET A 559 3.06 8.96 29.36
CA MET A 559 3.08 9.72 28.10
C MET A 559 4.44 9.70 27.42
N LYS A 560 5.55 9.65 28.17
CA LYS A 560 6.89 9.47 27.60
C LYS A 560 7.01 8.11 26.94
N LEU A 561 6.59 7.02 27.58
CA LEU A 561 6.61 5.66 27.01
C LEU A 561 5.74 5.58 25.75
N ARG A 562 4.53 6.11 25.82
CA ARG A 562 3.60 6.15 24.67
C ARG A 562 4.21 6.86 23.46
N ASN A 563 4.90 7.98 23.68
CA ASN A 563 5.55 8.77 22.63
C ASN A 563 6.82 8.10 22.05
N MET A 564 7.27 7.00 22.63
CA MET A 564 8.36 6.18 22.08
C MET A 564 7.90 5.24 20.96
N CYS A 565 6.62 5.23 20.61
CA CYS A 565 6.03 4.31 19.62
C CYS A 565 6.17 2.84 20.08
N PRO A 566 5.41 2.39 21.09
CA PRO A 566 5.59 1.10 21.77
C PRO A 566 5.13 -0.11 20.94
N THR A 567 5.20 -0.04 19.62
CA THR A 567 4.82 -1.12 18.69
C THR A 567 5.67 -2.38 18.83
N ASN A 568 6.84 -2.28 19.50
CA ASN A 568 7.63 -3.46 19.86
C ASN A 568 6.88 -4.40 20.81
N ILE A 569 5.95 -3.90 21.62
CA ILE A 569 5.08 -4.73 22.48
C ILE A 569 4.20 -5.63 21.61
N THR A 570 3.51 -5.07 20.60
CA THR A 570 2.70 -5.86 19.68
C THR A 570 3.57 -6.89 18.91
N VAL A 571 4.72 -6.45 18.41
CA VAL A 571 5.64 -7.35 17.68
C VAL A 571 6.11 -8.52 18.55
N SER A 572 6.46 -8.26 19.83
CA SER A 572 6.92 -9.30 20.73
C SER A 572 5.81 -10.31 21.09
N LEU A 573 4.58 -9.84 21.27
CA LEU A 573 3.44 -10.70 21.61
C LEU A 573 3.01 -11.64 20.47
N MET A 574 3.34 -11.33 19.22
CA MET A 574 3.03 -12.20 18.09
C MET A 574 3.74 -13.55 18.15
N ARG A 575 4.82 -13.68 18.92
CA ARG A 575 5.50 -14.98 19.14
C ARG A 575 4.62 -16.02 19.83
N TYR A 576 3.59 -15.59 20.53
CA TYR A 576 2.67 -16.47 21.26
C TYR A 576 1.52 -17.00 20.43
N ARG A 577 1.43 -16.65 19.14
CA ARG A 577 0.28 -16.97 18.30
C ARG A 577 -0.02 -18.46 18.18
N ASP A 578 0.99 -19.27 17.94
CA ASP A 578 0.81 -20.73 17.81
C ASP A 578 0.32 -21.36 19.11
N ASN A 579 0.89 -20.92 20.24
CA ASN A 579 0.47 -21.34 21.57
C ASN A 579 -0.96 -20.88 21.86
N PHE A 580 -1.30 -19.65 21.50
CA PHE A 580 -2.64 -19.11 21.63
C PHE A 580 -3.65 -19.92 20.83
N ASN A 581 -3.36 -20.23 19.58
CA ASN A 581 -4.23 -21.04 18.73
C ASN A 581 -4.47 -22.43 19.32
N ALA A 582 -3.41 -23.08 19.83
CA ALA A 582 -3.51 -24.38 20.45
C ALA A 582 -4.29 -24.38 21.78
N GLY A 583 -4.19 -23.30 22.59
CA GLY A 583 -4.78 -23.19 23.92
C GLY A 583 -6.16 -22.57 23.96
N TRP A 584 -6.53 -21.78 22.95
CA TRP A 584 -7.71 -20.91 22.97
C TRP A 584 -9.02 -21.62 23.33
N PHE A 585 -9.32 -22.73 22.67
CA PHE A 585 -10.59 -23.42 22.87
C PHE A 585 -10.79 -23.91 24.32
N ASN A 586 -9.72 -24.39 24.96
CA ASN A 586 -9.76 -24.83 26.34
C ASN A 586 -9.91 -23.64 27.29
N ALA A 587 -9.19 -22.55 27.05
CA ALA A 587 -9.28 -21.33 27.82
C ALA A 587 -10.69 -20.72 27.72
N TRP A 588 -11.28 -20.73 26.51
CA TRP A 588 -12.65 -20.29 26.25
C TRP A 588 -13.68 -21.08 27.06
N LYS A 589 -13.60 -22.43 27.01
CA LYS A 589 -14.50 -23.30 27.79
C LYS A 589 -14.38 -23.07 29.30
N ARG A 590 -13.13 -22.90 29.78
CA ARG A 590 -12.87 -22.62 31.21
C ARG A 590 -13.52 -21.30 31.62
N ALA A 591 -13.20 -20.21 30.94
CA ALA A 591 -13.72 -18.88 31.27
C ALA A 591 -15.25 -18.82 31.21
N LEU A 592 -15.84 -19.41 30.19
CA LEU A 592 -17.29 -19.47 30.03
C LEU A 592 -17.96 -20.28 31.15
N GLY A 593 -17.36 -21.38 31.56
CA GLY A 593 -17.83 -22.21 32.68
C GLY A 593 -17.76 -21.47 34.01
N GLU A 594 -16.62 -20.80 34.30
CA GLU A 594 -16.43 -20.04 35.54
C GLU A 594 -17.43 -18.87 35.61
N ILE A 595 -17.55 -18.05 34.57
CA ILE A 595 -18.52 -16.95 34.53
C ILE A 595 -19.96 -17.46 34.74
N LYS A 596 -20.37 -18.52 34.05
CA LYS A 596 -21.72 -19.08 34.19
C LYS A 596 -22.01 -19.65 35.57
N SER A 597 -20.98 -20.04 36.32
CA SER A 597 -21.16 -20.51 37.71
C SER A 597 -21.35 -19.38 38.74
N GLU A 598 -20.89 -18.16 38.41
CA GLU A 598 -20.92 -17.01 39.34
C GLU A 598 -22.00 -15.98 39.03
N VAL A 599 -22.71 -16.13 37.94
CA VAL A 599 -23.81 -15.24 37.57
C VAL A 599 -25.06 -16.03 37.25
N ASP A 600 -26.23 -15.43 37.51
CA ASP A 600 -27.49 -16.03 37.05
C ASP A 600 -27.66 -15.85 35.55
N TYR A 601 -27.19 -16.86 34.78
CA TYR A 601 -27.23 -16.85 33.30
C TYR A 601 -28.66 -16.90 32.73
N SER A 602 -29.70 -17.16 33.52
CA SER A 602 -31.09 -17.11 33.09
C SER A 602 -31.58 -15.65 32.96
N THR A 603 -30.97 -14.71 33.66
CA THR A 603 -31.34 -13.29 33.65
C THR A 603 -30.38 -12.44 32.82
N ILE A 604 -29.11 -12.87 32.71
CA ILE A 604 -28.09 -12.14 31.95
C ILE A 604 -28.05 -12.66 30.48
N GLY A 605 -28.22 -11.76 29.54
CA GLY A 605 -28.19 -12.11 28.13
C GLY A 605 -26.85 -12.74 27.72
N GLU A 606 -26.91 -13.80 26.90
CA GLU A 606 -25.73 -14.60 26.47
C GLU A 606 -24.60 -13.77 25.85
N ARG A 607 -24.94 -12.69 25.13
CA ARG A 607 -23.93 -11.81 24.53
C ARG A 607 -23.03 -11.14 25.56
N PHE A 608 -23.60 -10.65 26.67
CA PHE A 608 -22.81 -10.05 27.75
C PHE A 608 -21.84 -11.06 28.34
N ILE A 609 -22.30 -12.28 28.60
CA ILE A 609 -21.49 -13.38 29.11
C ILE A 609 -20.34 -13.68 28.14
N ASN A 610 -20.64 -13.86 26.87
CA ASN A 610 -19.64 -14.20 25.85
C ASN A 610 -18.60 -13.08 25.68
N ASN A 611 -19.00 -11.83 25.71
CA ASN A 611 -18.06 -10.69 25.57
C ASN A 611 -17.02 -10.65 26.71
N TRP A 612 -17.47 -10.80 27.95
CA TRP A 612 -16.56 -10.79 29.09
C TRP A 612 -15.78 -12.09 29.23
N ALA A 613 -16.40 -13.23 28.90
CA ALA A 613 -15.70 -14.52 28.85
C ALA A 613 -14.58 -14.54 27.79
N MET A 614 -14.75 -13.85 26.67
CA MET A 614 -13.71 -13.73 25.65
C MET A 614 -12.46 -13.05 26.22
N MET A 615 -12.60 -11.96 26.95
CA MET A 615 -11.45 -11.26 27.55
C MET A 615 -10.75 -12.13 28.60
N LEU A 616 -11.53 -12.77 29.48
CA LEU A 616 -11.01 -13.67 30.49
C LEU A 616 -10.29 -14.86 29.88
N ALA A 617 -10.87 -15.49 28.85
CA ALA A 617 -10.27 -16.60 28.13
C ALA A 617 -8.97 -16.21 27.44
N THR A 618 -8.93 -15.00 26.85
CA THR A 618 -7.71 -14.47 26.24
C THR A 618 -6.58 -14.37 27.26
N TYR A 619 -6.90 -13.86 28.44
CA TYR A 619 -5.92 -13.77 29.51
C TYR A 619 -5.48 -15.14 30.00
N TYR A 620 -6.40 -16.07 30.26
CA TYR A 620 -6.08 -17.45 30.66
C TYR A 620 -5.21 -18.19 29.66
N CYS A 621 -5.39 -17.92 28.38
CA CYS A 621 -4.59 -18.50 27.31
C CYS A 621 -3.16 -17.95 27.28
N LEU A 622 -2.97 -16.66 27.57
CA LEU A 622 -1.66 -16.00 27.47
C LEU A 622 -0.87 -15.99 28.77
N HIS A 623 -1.52 -15.79 29.91
CA HIS A 623 -0.84 -15.62 31.20
C HIS A 623 0.16 -16.72 31.54
N PRO A 624 -0.12 -18.03 31.26
CA PRO A 624 0.84 -19.10 31.57
C PRO A 624 2.13 -19.07 30.75
N ILE A 625 2.15 -18.34 29.63
CA ILE A 625 3.23 -18.33 28.65
C ILE A 625 3.86 -16.96 28.40
N ALA A 626 3.19 -15.88 28.80
CA ALA A 626 3.60 -14.50 28.56
C ALA A 626 4.00 -13.83 29.89
N GLU A 627 5.31 -13.77 30.14
CA GLU A 627 5.88 -13.14 31.34
C GLU A 627 5.63 -11.60 31.39
N GLU A 628 5.21 -11.03 30.27
CA GLU A 628 4.93 -9.60 30.14
C GLU A 628 3.62 -9.15 30.82
N LEU A 629 2.78 -10.08 31.25
CA LEU A 629 1.47 -9.79 31.85
C LEU A 629 1.60 -9.65 33.38
N PRO A 630 1.47 -8.43 33.94
CA PRO A 630 1.79 -8.18 35.34
C PRO A 630 0.64 -8.50 36.32
N PHE A 631 -0.50 -8.99 35.83
CA PHE A 631 -1.70 -9.23 36.64
C PHE A 631 -1.87 -10.72 36.95
N SER A 632 -2.55 -11.03 38.08
CA SER A 632 -2.94 -12.41 38.36
C SER A 632 -4.21 -12.82 37.63
N GLU A 633 -4.37 -14.12 37.35
CA GLU A 633 -5.63 -14.65 36.79
C GLU A 633 -6.84 -14.27 37.63
N LYS A 634 -6.70 -14.28 38.96
CA LYS A 634 -7.77 -13.91 39.88
C LYS A 634 -8.21 -12.46 39.74
N GLU A 635 -7.25 -11.52 39.65
CA GLU A 635 -7.59 -10.10 39.44
C GLU A 635 -8.37 -9.90 38.13
N VAL A 636 -7.94 -10.50 37.04
CA VAL A 636 -8.63 -10.39 35.77
C VAL A 636 -10.00 -11.05 35.79
N HIS A 637 -10.12 -12.19 36.47
CA HIS A 637 -11.39 -12.88 36.68
C HIS A 637 -12.38 -11.98 37.40
N ASP A 638 -11.97 -11.44 38.57
CA ASP A 638 -12.83 -10.60 39.43
C ASP A 638 -13.28 -9.35 38.65
N ILE A 639 -12.40 -8.71 37.91
CA ILE A 639 -12.70 -7.56 37.05
C ILE A 639 -13.71 -7.92 35.95
N CYS A 640 -13.59 -9.09 35.31
CA CYS A 640 -14.52 -9.52 34.26
C CYS A 640 -15.92 -9.77 34.85
N ILE A 641 -16.01 -10.39 36.07
CA ILE A 641 -17.28 -10.65 36.75
C ILE A 641 -17.92 -9.34 37.18
N GLU A 642 -17.16 -8.44 37.81
CA GLU A 642 -17.68 -7.13 38.24
C GLU A 642 -18.15 -6.29 37.05
N GLY A 643 -17.36 -6.22 36.00
CA GLY A 643 -17.70 -5.50 34.77
C GLY A 643 -18.97 -6.03 34.10
N LEU A 644 -19.12 -7.36 34.03
CA LEU A 644 -20.31 -8.01 33.49
C LEU A 644 -21.57 -7.64 34.34
N LYS A 645 -21.46 -7.80 35.66
CA LYS A 645 -22.59 -7.48 36.60
C LYS A 645 -22.96 -6.01 36.51
N TYR A 646 -21.97 -5.12 36.46
CA TYR A 646 -22.19 -3.68 36.31
C TYR A 646 -22.88 -3.35 34.98
N GLN A 647 -22.37 -3.84 33.86
CA GLN A 647 -22.95 -3.59 32.55
C GLN A 647 -24.38 -4.14 32.44
N HIS A 648 -24.66 -5.33 33.00
CA HIS A 648 -25.99 -5.89 33.03
C HIS A 648 -26.95 -5.06 33.87
N SER A 649 -26.50 -4.54 35.02
CA SER A 649 -27.32 -3.65 35.88
C SER A 649 -27.72 -2.36 35.17
N LEU A 650 -26.83 -1.80 34.35
CA LEU A 650 -27.12 -0.63 33.52
C LEU A 650 -28.15 -0.96 32.42
N CYS A 651 -28.08 -2.14 31.82
CA CYS A 651 -29.04 -2.59 30.82
C CYS A 651 -30.46 -2.71 31.43
N ASN A 652 -30.57 -3.38 32.53
CA ASN A 652 -31.86 -3.57 33.21
C ASN A 652 -32.44 -2.21 33.70
N SER A 653 -31.59 -1.33 34.24
CA SER A 653 -32.05 0.01 34.64
C SER A 653 -32.62 0.80 33.48
N THR A 654 -32.05 0.65 32.29
CA THR A 654 -32.52 1.34 31.08
C THR A 654 -33.85 0.81 30.60
N ASP A 655 -34.09 -0.50 30.63
CA ASP A 655 -35.36 -1.13 30.24
C ASP A 655 -36.48 -0.71 31.20
N GLU A 656 -36.25 -0.76 32.53
CA GLU A 656 -37.22 -0.37 33.51
C GLU A 656 -37.56 1.12 33.46
N ILE A 657 -36.57 1.98 33.22
CA ILE A 657 -36.79 3.40 33.03
C ILE A 657 -37.57 3.68 31.74
N ALA A 658 -37.29 2.98 30.64
CA ALA A 658 -38.07 3.11 29.42
C ALA A 658 -39.53 2.68 29.61
N VAL A 659 -39.77 1.58 30.34
CA VAL A 659 -41.13 1.16 30.74
C VAL A 659 -41.81 2.22 31.62
N PHE A 660 -41.10 2.76 32.62
CA PHE A 660 -41.63 3.83 33.46
C PHE A 660 -42.08 5.06 32.65
N TRP A 661 -41.19 5.61 31.81
CA TRP A 661 -41.51 6.78 31.01
C TRP A 661 -42.65 6.53 29.99
N SER A 662 -42.68 5.32 29.38
CA SER A 662 -43.81 4.90 28.54
C SER A 662 -45.14 4.91 29.34
N MET A 663 -45.13 4.33 30.53
CA MET A 663 -46.36 4.29 31.40
C MET A 663 -46.74 5.67 31.91
N PHE A 664 -45.73 6.51 32.24
CA PHE A 664 -45.96 7.91 32.57
C PHE A 664 -46.63 8.69 31.46
N SER A 665 -46.15 8.54 30.19
CA SER A 665 -46.72 9.18 29.03
C SER A 665 -48.17 8.74 28.76
N LYS A 666 -48.44 7.43 28.89
CA LYS A 666 -49.80 6.89 28.73
C LYS A 666 -50.76 7.33 29.84
N ALA A 667 -50.30 7.31 31.11
CA ALA A 667 -51.09 7.84 32.24
C ALA A 667 -51.44 9.30 32.06
N ARG A 668 -50.50 10.10 31.45
CA ARG A 668 -50.78 11.48 31.07
C ARG A 668 -51.82 11.58 29.97
N GLN A 669 -51.73 10.79 28.91
CA GLN A 669 -52.70 10.80 27.81
C GLN A 669 -54.12 10.44 28.31
N LEU A 670 -54.20 9.56 29.29
CA LEU A 670 -55.45 9.19 29.93
C LEU A 670 -55.95 10.18 30.99
N GLY A 671 -55.20 11.23 31.31
CA GLY A 671 -55.52 12.24 32.30
C GLY A 671 -55.27 11.84 33.77
N ASP A 672 -54.69 10.65 34.01
CA ASP A 672 -54.32 10.19 35.35
C ASP A 672 -53.13 10.98 35.91
N ILE A 673 -52.17 11.37 35.09
CA ILE A 673 -51.06 12.28 35.37
C ILE A 673 -51.34 13.62 34.71
N ARG A 674 -51.36 14.71 35.49
CA ARG A 674 -51.75 16.06 35.03
C ARG A 674 -50.65 17.09 35.23
N GLU A 675 -50.43 17.92 34.22
CA GLU A 675 -49.50 19.04 34.30
C GLU A 675 -49.99 20.08 35.35
N GLY A 676 -49.01 20.70 36.03
CA GLY A 676 -49.31 21.64 37.08
C GLY A 676 -49.67 20.99 38.44
N GLN A 677 -50.23 19.76 38.47
CA GLN A 677 -50.58 18.98 39.66
C GLN A 677 -49.53 17.91 40.01
N ASP A 678 -49.11 17.11 39.05
CA ASP A 678 -48.23 15.95 39.27
C ASP A 678 -46.83 16.18 38.73
N TYR A 679 -46.72 16.95 37.65
CA TYR A 679 -45.45 17.35 37.04
C TYR A 679 -45.55 18.78 36.49
N LYS A 680 -44.37 19.40 36.24
CA LYS A 680 -44.25 20.71 35.57
C LYS A 680 -43.06 20.69 34.60
N VAL A 681 -43.19 21.46 33.54
CA VAL A 681 -42.05 21.76 32.63
C VAL A 681 -41.82 23.28 32.72
N CYS A 682 -40.64 23.67 33.13
CA CYS A 682 -40.31 25.10 33.33
C CYS A 682 -39.04 25.45 32.56
N LEU A 683 -38.97 26.64 31.97
CA LEU A 683 -37.72 27.19 31.39
C LEU A 683 -36.88 27.74 32.55
N MET A 684 -35.64 27.24 32.64
CA MET A 684 -34.73 27.57 33.74
C MET A 684 -33.36 27.95 33.18
N LYS A 685 -32.80 29.04 33.68
CA LYS A 685 -31.39 29.42 33.44
C LYS A 685 -30.48 28.91 34.54
N THR A 686 -31.03 28.79 35.76
CA THR A 686 -30.29 28.30 36.92
C THR A 686 -31.17 27.36 37.72
N LEU A 687 -30.64 26.22 38.13
CA LEU A 687 -31.37 25.19 38.89
C LEU A 687 -30.61 24.82 40.19
N LYS A 688 -31.25 25.00 41.36
CA LYS A 688 -30.69 24.64 42.66
C LYS A 688 -31.24 23.29 43.09
N VAL A 689 -30.36 22.26 43.12
CA VAL A 689 -30.74 20.87 43.40
C VAL A 689 -29.80 20.21 44.42
N THR A 690 -30.28 19.13 45.04
CA THR A 690 -29.46 18.20 45.79
C THR A 690 -29.19 16.95 44.91
N ALA A 691 -27.92 16.70 44.60
CA ALA A 691 -27.50 15.52 43.85
C ALA A 691 -27.50 14.25 44.71
N LYS A 692 -27.29 13.09 44.05
CA LYS A 692 -27.04 11.79 44.70
C LYS A 692 -25.88 11.96 45.71
N GLY A 693 -26.06 11.55 46.97
CA GLY A 693 -25.04 11.73 48.01
C GLY A 693 -25.23 12.98 48.89
N LYS A 694 -26.37 13.66 48.80
CA LYS A 694 -26.78 14.84 49.64
C LYS A 694 -25.96 16.14 49.41
N GLN A 695 -25.17 16.22 48.38
CA GLN A 695 -24.49 17.48 48.02
C GLN A 695 -25.45 18.44 47.34
N ARG A 696 -25.53 19.67 47.83
CA ARG A 696 -26.24 20.77 47.17
C ARG A 696 -25.38 21.29 46.03
N LYS A 697 -25.96 21.40 44.82
CA LYS A 697 -25.32 22.01 43.64
C LYS A 697 -26.24 23.03 42.98
N VAL A 698 -25.61 23.96 42.27
CA VAL A 698 -26.27 24.88 41.35
C VAL A 698 -25.90 24.43 39.95
N VAL A 699 -26.89 24.20 39.12
CA VAL A 699 -26.69 23.90 37.70
C VAL A 699 -27.03 25.16 36.91
N GLU A 700 -26.05 25.70 36.18
CA GLU A 700 -26.21 26.87 35.31
C GLU A 700 -26.25 26.40 33.87
N PHE A 701 -27.19 26.93 33.08
CA PHE A 701 -27.36 26.62 31.69
C PHE A 701 -26.90 27.83 30.84
N GLU A 702 -26.25 27.60 29.75
CA GLU A 702 -25.78 28.64 28.81
C GLU A 702 -26.97 29.42 28.21
N THR A 703 -28.09 28.71 27.98
CA THR A 703 -29.35 29.25 27.50
C THR A 703 -30.47 28.71 28.37
N ASP A 704 -31.66 29.37 28.31
CA ASP A 704 -32.83 28.86 29.00
C ASP A 704 -33.14 27.44 28.55
N ARG A 705 -33.19 26.52 29.55
CA ARG A 705 -33.41 25.10 29.28
C ARG A 705 -34.72 24.62 29.90
N GLN A 706 -35.41 23.76 29.16
CA GLN A 706 -36.62 23.12 29.67
C GLN A 706 -36.26 22.02 30.66
N VAL A 707 -36.74 22.17 31.89
CA VAL A 707 -36.55 21.23 33.00
C VAL A 707 -37.88 20.58 33.36
N LEU A 708 -37.93 19.24 33.34
CA LEU A 708 -39.08 18.47 33.79
C LEU A 708 -38.98 18.21 35.31
N PHE A 709 -39.96 18.66 36.05
CA PHE A 709 -40.11 18.41 37.47
C PHE A 709 -41.23 17.40 37.69
N ILE A 710 -40.97 16.27 38.36
CA ILE A 710 -41.98 15.28 38.73
C ILE A 710 -42.09 15.10 40.24
N ARG A 711 -43.32 14.92 40.71
CA ARG A 711 -43.59 14.53 42.11
C ARG A 711 -43.33 13.04 42.28
N GLU A 712 -42.23 12.75 42.99
CA GLU A 712 -41.64 11.41 43.10
C GLU A 712 -42.66 10.32 43.38
N LYS A 713 -43.29 10.36 44.51
CA LYS A 713 -44.22 9.30 45.01
C LYS A 713 -45.50 9.21 44.14
N ILE A 714 -46.01 10.34 43.74
CA ILE A 714 -47.30 10.40 43.01
C ILE A 714 -47.14 9.90 41.58
N CYS A 715 -46.11 10.35 40.88
CA CYS A 715 -45.88 9.95 39.51
C CYS A 715 -45.50 8.46 39.38
N ILE A 716 -44.67 7.96 40.31
CA ILE A 716 -44.30 6.55 40.36
C ILE A 716 -45.56 5.69 40.61
N ALA A 717 -46.37 6.05 41.61
CA ALA A 717 -47.59 5.30 41.91
C ALA A 717 -48.59 5.29 40.74
N LYS A 718 -48.80 6.43 40.06
CA LYS A 718 -49.70 6.53 38.91
C LYS A 718 -49.18 5.76 37.69
N ALA A 719 -47.88 5.79 37.42
CA ALA A 719 -47.25 4.98 36.39
C ALA A 719 -47.37 3.49 36.68
N ASN A 720 -47.23 3.07 37.93
CA ASN A 720 -47.43 1.69 38.41
C ASN A 720 -48.87 1.22 38.21
N ILE A 721 -49.87 2.09 38.44
CA ILE A 721 -51.29 1.78 38.19
C ILE A 721 -51.48 1.54 36.67
N GLN A 722 -50.90 2.38 35.83
CA GLN A 722 -51.01 2.24 34.37
C GLN A 722 -50.29 0.96 33.91
N ALA A 723 -49.13 0.62 34.41
CA ALA A 723 -48.39 -0.58 34.10
C ALA A 723 -49.24 -1.85 34.42
N ARG A 724 -49.89 -1.87 35.56
CA ARG A 724 -50.80 -2.98 35.94
C ARG A 724 -51.99 -3.13 34.98
N ARG A 725 -52.56 -1.98 34.56
CA ARG A 725 -53.67 -2.01 33.53
C ARG A 725 -53.22 -2.61 32.21
N GLU A 726 -51.94 -2.50 31.87
CA GLU A 726 -51.38 -3.07 30.63
C GLU A 726 -50.71 -4.44 30.83
N GLY A 727 -50.84 -5.05 32.00
CA GLY A 727 -50.23 -6.35 32.30
C GLY A 727 -48.69 -6.31 32.41
N LYS A 728 -48.14 -5.12 32.56
CA LYS A 728 -46.72 -4.92 32.85
C LYS A 728 -46.47 -4.81 34.33
N ILE A 729 -45.28 -5.25 34.77
CA ILE A 729 -44.86 -5.16 36.17
C ILE A 729 -43.65 -4.21 36.17
N LEU A 730 -43.78 -3.06 36.88
CA LEU A 730 -42.62 -2.24 37.21
C LEU A 730 -41.94 -2.83 38.45
N ILE A 731 -40.62 -2.62 38.50
CA ILE A 731 -39.83 -2.97 39.69
C ILE A 731 -40.27 -2.18 40.93
N PRO A 732 -39.92 -2.62 42.14
CA PRO A 732 -40.27 -1.92 43.38
C PRO A 732 -39.85 -0.43 43.31
N ASP A 733 -40.71 0.43 43.91
CA ASP A 733 -40.58 1.88 43.81
C ASP A 733 -39.18 2.38 44.25
N GLU A 734 -38.57 1.76 45.29
CA GLU A 734 -37.21 2.12 45.72
C GLU A 734 -36.14 1.82 44.66
N SER A 735 -36.26 0.69 44.00
CA SER A 735 -35.35 0.30 42.94
C SER A 735 -35.54 1.19 41.73
N LEU A 736 -36.77 1.46 41.29
CA LEU A 736 -37.08 2.37 40.19
C LEU A 736 -36.56 3.77 40.46
N LEU A 737 -36.77 4.28 41.70
CA LEU A 737 -36.24 5.56 42.09
C LEU A 737 -34.69 5.58 42.05
N SER A 738 -34.04 4.51 42.50
CA SER A 738 -32.58 4.37 42.44
C SER A 738 -32.08 4.45 40.99
N TYR A 739 -32.82 3.85 40.06
CA TYR A 739 -32.48 3.88 38.62
C TYR A 739 -32.72 5.26 38.02
N LEU A 740 -33.88 5.89 38.27
CA LEU A 740 -34.23 7.24 37.82
C LEU A 740 -33.21 8.29 38.26
N VAL A 741 -32.77 8.26 39.53
CA VAL A 741 -31.76 9.20 40.03
C VAL A 741 -30.32 8.87 39.57
N SER A 742 -30.12 7.77 38.87
CA SER A 742 -28.83 7.36 38.30
C SER A 742 -28.70 7.68 36.83
N THR A 743 -29.79 8.15 36.19
CA THR A 743 -29.73 8.52 34.75
C THR A 743 -28.89 9.77 34.53
N PRO A 744 -28.26 9.89 33.36
CA PRO A 744 -27.54 11.11 32.93
C PRO A 744 -28.47 12.33 32.86
N ASP A 745 -29.76 12.10 32.62
CA ASP A 745 -30.78 13.13 32.43
C ASP A 745 -31.28 13.71 33.77
N TYR A 746 -30.91 13.13 34.91
CA TYR A 746 -31.28 13.55 36.21
C TYR A 746 -30.37 14.65 36.75
N TYR A 747 -30.93 15.85 37.00
CA TYR A 747 -30.20 16.96 37.56
C TYR A 747 -30.05 16.87 39.08
N GLY A 748 -31.10 16.41 39.78
CA GLY A 748 -31.16 16.35 41.25
C GLY A 748 -32.58 16.58 41.79
N LYS A 749 -32.76 16.45 43.11
CA LYS A 749 -34.00 16.82 43.79
C LYS A 749 -33.97 18.30 44.18
N THR A 750 -35.04 19.05 43.93
CA THR A 750 -35.09 20.49 44.17
C THR A 750 -34.75 20.83 45.63
N ASN A 751 -33.97 21.88 45.86
CA ASN A 751 -33.61 22.32 47.20
C ASN A 751 -34.79 22.92 47.95
N SER A 752 -35.64 23.65 47.26
CA SER A 752 -36.87 24.24 47.74
C SER A 752 -38.11 23.49 47.22
N PRO A 753 -39.21 23.41 48.00
CA PRO A 753 -40.45 22.85 47.50
C PRO A 753 -41.01 23.67 46.34
N LEU A 754 -41.50 22.99 45.31
CA LEU A 754 -42.25 23.61 44.22
C LEU A 754 -43.74 23.60 44.56
N LYS A 755 -44.48 24.59 44.05
CA LYS A 755 -45.93 24.71 44.18
C LYS A 755 -46.60 23.91 43.07
N PHE A 756 -47.46 22.95 43.43
CA PHE A 756 -48.28 22.16 42.52
C PHE A 756 -49.76 22.51 42.79
N TYR A 757 -50.54 22.75 41.74
CA TYR A 757 -51.95 23.06 41.91
C TYR A 757 -52.72 21.87 42.46
N ILE A 758 -53.73 22.14 43.31
CA ILE A 758 -54.77 21.20 43.62
C ILE A 758 -55.92 21.46 42.62
N LEU A 759 -56.19 20.45 41.77
CA LEU A 759 -57.23 20.61 40.75
C LEU A 759 -58.55 20.06 41.27
N ASP A 760 -59.66 20.67 40.82
CA ASP A 760 -61.01 20.17 41.07
C ASP A 760 -61.41 18.99 40.17
N GLU A 761 -62.60 18.46 40.27
CA GLU A 761 -63.12 17.33 39.49
C GLU A 761 -63.08 17.65 37.97
N ASN A 762 -63.17 18.92 37.56
CA ASN A 762 -63.13 19.40 36.19
C ASN A 762 -61.70 19.71 35.70
N GLY A 763 -60.70 19.47 36.50
CA GLY A 763 -59.28 19.74 36.15
C GLY A 763 -58.87 21.22 36.21
N LYS A 764 -59.69 22.06 36.91
CA LYS A 764 -59.35 23.46 37.14
C LYS A 764 -58.67 23.66 38.51
N PRO A 765 -57.70 24.63 38.63
CA PRO A 765 -57.12 24.92 39.92
C PRO A 765 -58.13 25.33 40.97
N THR A 766 -58.15 24.63 42.12
CA THR A 766 -59.02 24.92 43.25
C THR A 766 -58.65 26.29 43.85
N ARG A 767 -59.70 27.08 44.19
CA ARG A 767 -59.58 28.37 44.81
C ARG A 767 -60.22 28.36 46.19
N ARG A 768 -59.57 28.99 47.20
CA ARG A 768 -60.11 29.22 48.54
C ARG A 768 -60.44 30.68 48.69
N SER A 769 -61.67 30.97 49.02
CA SER A 769 -62.06 32.34 49.37
C SER A 769 -61.79 32.64 50.86
N ASN A 770 -61.20 33.79 51.13
CA ASN A 770 -61.00 34.31 52.50
C ASN A 770 -62.28 34.99 52.94
N GLU A 771 -62.38 35.28 54.22
CA GLU A 771 -63.51 36.00 54.82
C GLU A 771 -63.72 37.42 54.28
N THR A 772 -62.70 37.98 53.59
CA THR A 772 -62.76 39.26 52.92
C THR A 772 -63.15 39.15 51.43
N GLY A 773 -63.55 37.96 50.88
CA GLY A 773 -63.94 37.73 49.48
C GLY A 773 -62.83 37.60 48.50
N ALA A 774 -61.56 37.74 48.92
CA ALA A 774 -60.45 37.52 48.03
C ALA A 774 -60.21 36.02 47.80
N SER A 775 -60.13 35.61 46.56
CA SER A 775 -59.97 34.23 46.14
C SER A 775 -58.49 33.95 45.85
N SER A 776 -57.86 33.00 46.53
CA SER A 776 -56.46 32.55 46.30
C SER A 776 -56.41 31.09 45.80
N LEU A 777 -55.43 30.77 44.96
CA LEU A 777 -55.18 29.41 44.44
C LEU A 777 -54.64 28.53 45.59
N VAL A 778 -55.10 27.30 45.62
CA VAL A 778 -54.61 26.28 46.62
C VAL A 778 -53.50 25.46 45.98
N PHE A 779 -52.37 25.37 46.69
CA PHE A 779 -51.18 24.66 46.22
C PHE A 779 -50.77 23.61 47.24
N ASP A 780 -50.31 22.50 46.73
CA ASP A 780 -49.49 21.54 47.48
C ASP A 780 -48.01 21.88 47.26
N GLN A 781 -47.15 21.73 48.24
CA GLN A 781 -45.74 22.09 48.16
C GLN A 781 -44.88 20.84 48.40
N GLU A 782 -44.12 20.45 47.40
CA GLU A 782 -43.27 19.28 47.45
C GLU A 782 -41.95 19.48 46.74
N ARG A 783 -40.85 18.83 47.19
CA ARG A 783 -39.59 18.78 46.49
C ARG A 783 -39.68 17.77 45.34
N ALA A 784 -39.44 18.20 44.13
CA ALA A 784 -39.57 17.44 42.90
C ALA A 784 -38.21 16.90 42.40
N LEU A 785 -38.25 15.80 41.69
CA LEU A 785 -37.14 15.30 40.91
C LEU A 785 -37.06 16.13 39.61
N ALA A 786 -35.85 16.60 39.27
CA ALA A 786 -35.60 17.44 38.10
C ALA A 786 -34.82 16.67 37.02
N PHE A 787 -35.33 16.69 35.81
CA PHE A 787 -34.74 16.02 34.67
C PHE A 787 -34.58 16.95 33.46
N ASP A 788 -33.65 16.62 32.55
CA ASP A 788 -33.56 17.27 31.25
C ASP A 788 -34.79 16.89 30.40
N TYR A 789 -35.65 17.86 30.13
CA TYR A 789 -36.88 17.61 29.41
C TYR A 789 -36.65 17.11 27.97
N GLN A 790 -35.71 17.76 27.21
CA GLN A 790 -35.44 17.42 25.83
C GLN A 790 -34.80 16.02 25.70
N SER A 791 -33.90 15.70 26.60
CA SER A 791 -33.26 14.39 26.65
C SER A 791 -34.25 13.28 26.97
N ILE A 792 -35.14 13.48 27.99
CA ILE A 792 -36.20 12.51 28.34
C ILE A 792 -37.15 12.30 27.15
N CYS A 793 -37.60 13.36 26.48
CA CYS A 793 -38.50 13.26 25.34
C CYS A 793 -37.85 12.54 24.18
N GLY A 794 -36.56 12.84 23.87
CA GLY A 794 -35.82 12.21 22.78
C GLY A 794 -35.47 10.75 23.04
N ASN A 795 -35.01 10.43 24.26
CA ASN A 795 -34.55 9.09 24.61
C ASN A 795 -35.70 8.06 24.72
N TYR A 796 -36.88 8.51 25.16
CA TYR A 796 -37.99 7.61 25.45
C TYR A 796 -39.22 7.80 24.55
N ASP A 797 -39.09 8.60 23.48
CA ASP A 797 -40.17 8.89 22.51
C ASP A 797 -41.48 9.33 23.19
N ILE A 798 -41.36 10.19 24.20
CA ILE A 798 -42.51 10.74 24.89
C ILE A 798 -42.72 12.21 24.54
N ASN A 799 -43.97 12.59 24.37
CA ASN A 799 -44.32 13.98 24.10
C ASN A 799 -45.14 14.54 25.26
N LEU A 800 -44.54 15.48 25.99
CA LEU A 800 -45.17 16.12 27.17
C LEU A 800 -45.58 17.58 26.87
N VAL A 801 -45.73 17.99 25.62
CA VAL A 801 -45.92 19.40 25.29
C VAL A 801 -47.23 19.95 25.81
N THR A 802 -47.13 20.89 26.71
CA THR A 802 -47.97 22.11 26.77
C THR A 802 -47.04 23.23 27.21
N VAL A 803 -47.02 24.30 26.47
CA VAL A 803 -46.22 25.51 26.73
C VAL A 803 -46.95 26.30 27.82
N SER A 804 -46.49 26.20 29.07
CA SER A 804 -46.85 27.17 30.10
C SER A 804 -45.85 28.34 30.09
N GLU A 805 -46.35 29.56 29.99
CA GLU A 805 -45.54 30.80 30.09
C GLU A 805 -44.73 30.84 31.41
N PRO A 806 -43.56 31.48 31.45
CA PRO A 806 -42.75 31.55 32.64
C PRO A 806 -43.52 32.36 33.75
N GLU A 807 -43.75 31.74 34.88
CA GLU A 807 -44.18 32.45 36.07
C GLU A 807 -43.10 33.47 36.47
N LYS A 808 -43.44 34.77 36.39
CA LYS A 808 -42.59 35.84 36.95
C LYS A 808 -42.47 35.57 38.46
N GLU A 809 -41.26 35.22 38.91
CA GLU A 809 -40.97 35.28 40.35
C GLU A 809 -41.15 36.75 40.83
N ASN A 810 -42.22 37.00 41.53
CA ASN A 810 -42.31 38.20 42.37
C ASN A 810 -41.36 37.96 43.55
N ASN A 811 -40.21 38.61 43.52
CA ASN A 811 -39.36 38.83 44.65
C ASN A 811 -40.09 39.81 45.61
N GLU A 812 -40.57 39.32 46.75
CA GLU A 812 -40.60 40.01 48.07
C GLU A 812 -40.23 39.04 49.16
#